data_1405131b31ad7b6ad926eb8e4831af9a
#
_entry.id   1405131b31ad7b6ad926eb8e4831af9a
#
_cell.length_a   1.000
_cell.length_b   1.000
_cell.length_c   1.000
_cell.angle_alpha   90.00
_cell.angle_beta   90.00
_cell.angle_gamma   90.00
#
_symmetry.space_group_name_H-M   'P 1'
#
loop_
_entity.id
_entity.type
_entity.pdbx_description
1 polymer ?
#
loop_
_entity_poly.entity_id
_entity_poly.type
_entity_poly.pdbx_seq_one_letter_code
_entity_poly.pdbx_strand_id
1 'polypeptide(L)'
;MLPLDSSDRATLSPEQQFEQDIALVMQNAIARHHDGAFDDAKALYEAILDAIPAHAEANYNLAVLLVDAGRATESIPYFETALGANPGNGQCWVGYINALYRANQMPAAWVAVEMAQQRGVHGPALDGLISQMATPTVTFPTAPAASQDGPDITGSISLNISSQPQPQPQPQVDKGTNGDAPAKPVRKAPLNKLQKHAGLFDKKRSAEALSLARQLVADYPGDGASLRALAVSLYRDRQYAEMIDIAYRALESLPGDLLLRTLLADTLRLMTRLQEAEIQCRAIIATQPTNMEAHRVLGIALHGLRRQQEAVAACRRAVELAPHAASANGALGFVLLDQGAAQEAAPWLRRAIEIDPNDCVSHSSLLFSLIHDDTNSPEMLLKEHRAFGKWHERHALPKKYANSRDPERPLRIGFVSGDLLNHAVAHYLLPVVEYLSRDPNLSLHFYYNYVIEDHITAKLRAHAATWQTVTMLGDAALAEQIRNDRIDILIDLSGHTGRNRLVTLARKPAPLQASWIGYPGTTGMSTIDYYLSDSIVTPAGELDDQFVEKIVRMPALAPYAPPVNCPPVNGLPALHNGYVTYGSFNRLNKLREDVIALWAAVLRAKPDSKMVIGAIEQDRDRDTIAGWFAAEGIDPARLTFQPRATIPVYLQQHHRVDICLDTFPYAGSTTTLNALWMGVPTVTLAGMSIPTRGSASWLKRVDLGAFIAHDKDEFVRKAIALADDLDTLQTVRSGLRERCLASAPFHPDVVAQGLSVALRMMWRRWCAGEAPVSFDAVPPDQSTSALAEQTAG
;
A
#
# COMPACT_ATOMS: atom_id res chain seq x y z
N MET A 1 -22.51 32.37 29.19
CA MET A 1 -23.61 33.19 28.61
C MET A 1 -24.92 32.72 29.22
N LEU A 2 -25.77 33.65 29.66
CA LEU A 2 -27.09 33.37 30.21
C LEU A 2 -27.99 32.74 29.12
N PRO A 3 -28.91 31.82 29.44
CA PRO A 3 -29.83 31.26 28.46
C PRO A 3 -30.73 32.37 27.90
N LEU A 4 -30.77 32.45 26.57
CA LEU A 4 -31.64 33.36 25.82
C LEU A 4 -33.11 33.00 26.12
N ASP A 5 -33.93 34.05 26.31
CA ASP A 5 -35.35 33.97 26.65
C ASP A 5 -36.12 33.29 25.48
N SER A 6 -37.20 32.58 25.79
CA SER A 6 -38.00 31.82 24.82
C SER A 6 -38.64 32.68 23.70
N SER A 7 -38.59 33.98 23.82
CA SER A 7 -39.07 34.94 22.81
C SER A 7 -38.11 35.14 21.63
N ASP A 8 -36.82 34.92 21.85
CA ASP A 8 -35.80 35.13 20.80
C ASP A 8 -35.67 33.92 19.84
N ARG A 9 -36.10 32.72 20.24
CA ARG A 9 -36.12 31.54 19.39
C ARG A 9 -37.09 31.61 18.19
N ALA A 10 -38.12 32.42 18.27
CA ALA A 10 -39.17 32.51 17.25
C ALA A 10 -38.78 33.33 16.01
N THR A 11 -37.61 33.96 16.03
CA THR A 11 -37.12 34.84 14.92
C THR A 11 -35.97 34.26 14.08
N LEU A 12 -35.48 33.07 14.45
CA LEU A 12 -34.37 32.43 13.76
C LEU A 12 -34.86 31.58 12.58
N SER A 13 -34.08 31.53 11.51
CA SER A 13 -34.32 30.57 10.42
C SER A 13 -34.13 29.12 10.94
N PRO A 14 -34.75 28.11 10.29
CA PRO A 14 -34.55 26.71 10.66
C PRO A 14 -33.05 26.27 10.66
N GLU A 15 -32.24 26.82 9.79
CA GLU A 15 -30.80 26.59 9.72
C GLU A 15 -30.06 27.19 10.92
N GLN A 16 -30.40 28.43 11.32
CA GLN A 16 -29.82 29.08 12.49
C GLN A 16 -30.23 28.37 13.79
N GLN A 17 -31.45 27.84 13.84
CA GLN A 17 -31.93 27.07 14.97
C GLN A 17 -31.22 25.75 15.10
N PHE A 18 -30.99 25.05 13.99
CA PHE A 18 -30.21 23.81 13.94
C PHE A 18 -28.74 24.02 14.37
N GLU A 19 -28.08 25.09 13.91
CA GLU A 19 -26.71 25.44 14.34
C GLU A 19 -26.63 25.72 15.85
N GLN A 20 -27.65 26.40 16.43
CA GLN A 20 -27.70 26.64 17.87
C GLN A 20 -27.94 25.35 18.68
N ASP A 21 -28.78 24.46 18.18
CA ASP A 21 -29.02 23.16 18.82
C ASP A 21 -27.76 22.29 18.82
N ILE A 22 -27.02 22.24 17.71
CA ILE A 22 -25.72 21.57 17.64
C ILE A 22 -24.71 22.18 18.61
N ALA A 23 -24.60 23.50 18.69
CA ALA A 23 -23.71 24.18 19.62
C ALA A 23 -24.05 23.89 21.09
N LEU A 24 -25.33 23.81 21.43
CA LEU A 24 -25.78 23.45 22.77
C LEU A 24 -25.47 22.00 23.14
N VAL A 25 -25.72 21.06 22.21
CA VAL A 25 -25.36 19.65 22.38
C VAL A 25 -23.84 19.49 22.54
N MET A 26 -23.05 20.23 21.78
CA MET A 26 -21.59 20.26 21.89
C MET A 26 -21.11 20.72 23.26
N GLN A 27 -21.67 21.83 23.79
CA GLN A 27 -21.34 22.33 25.11
C GLN A 27 -21.66 21.31 26.20
N ASN A 28 -22.81 20.65 26.10
CA ASN A 28 -23.19 19.58 27.02
C ASN A 28 -22.25 18.37 26.93
N ALA A 29 -21.86 17.97 25.73
CA ALA A 29 -20.93 16.87 25.52
C ALA A 29 -19.56 17.16 26.14
N ILE A 30 -19.02 18.37 25.93
CA ILE A 30 -17.76 18.82 26.53
C ILE A 30 -17.86 18.85 28.09
N ALA A 31 -18.96 19.36 28.64
CA ALA A 31 -19.14 19.36 30.07
C ALA A 31 -19.17 17.94 30.65
N ARG A 32 -19.91 17.00 30.03
CA ARG A 32 -19.95 15.58 30.45
C ARG A 32 -18.59 14.92 30.34
N HIS A 33 -17.84 15.22 29.28
CA HIS A 33 -16.48 14.73 29.11
C HIS A 33 -15.56 15.19 30.26
N HIS A 34 -15.65 16.48 30.62
CA HIS A 34 -14.86 17.06 31.70
C HIS A 34 -15.23 16.50 33.08
N ASP A 35 -16.52 16.17 33.28
CA ASP A 35 -17.05 15.58 34.53
C ASP A 35 -16.75 14.08 34.67
N GLY A 36 -16.05 13.47 33.65
CA GLY A 36 -15.69 12.05 33.61
C GLY A 36 -16.88 11.13 33.25
N ALA A 37 -18.01 11.68 32.81
CA ALA A 37 -19.17 10.92 32.32
C ALA A 37 -18.96 10.53 30.85
N PHE A 38 -18.00 9.65 30.60
CA PHE A 38 -17.50 9.34 29.25
C PHE A 38 -18.55 8.73 28.32
N ASP A 39 -19.44 7.86 28.81
CA ASP A 39 -20.50 7.24 28.01
C ASP A 39 -21.56 8.27 27.59
N ASP A 40 -21.94 9.18 28.48
CA ASP A 40 -22.90 10.26 28.19
C ASP A 40 -22.29 11.25 27.18
N ALA A 41 -21.02 11.63 27.35
CA ALA A 41 -20.31 12.51 26.46
C ALA A 41 -20.18 11.89 25.07
N LYS A 42 -19.81 10.60 24.99
CA LYS A 42 -19.72 9.84 23.76
C LYS A 42 -21.05 9.83 22.99
N ALA A 43 -22.16 9.52 23.67
CA ALA A 43 -23.48 9.51 23.05
C ALA A 43 -23.87 10.87 22.45
N LEU A 44 -23.50 11.97 23.13
CA LEU A 44 -23.78 13.32 22.65
C LEU A 44 -22.88 13.68 21.43
N TYR A 45 -21.59 13.31 21.44
CA TYR A 45 -20.73 13.52 20.28
C TYR A 45 -21.21 12.68 19.08
N GLU A 46 -21.58 11.43 19.28
CA GLU A 46 -22.13 10.56 18.24
C GLU A 46 -23.44 11.13 17.66
N ALA A 47 -24.33 11.68 18.49
CA ALA A 47 -25.56 12.35 18.02
C ALA A 47 -25.26 13.57 17.13
N ILE A 48 -24.20 14.34 17.43
CA ILE A 48 -23.75 15.44 16.56
C ILE A 48 -23.22 14.87 15.24
N LEU A 49 -22.44 13.79 15.30
CA LEU A 49 -21.83 13.18 14.10
C LEU A 49 -22.86 12.45 13.24
N ASP A 50 -23.94 11.95 13.82
CA ASP A 50 -25.08 11.41 13.06
C ASP A 50 -25.78 12.52 12.24
N ALA A 51 -25.87 13.72 12.80
CA ALA A 51 -26.46 14.89 12.12
C ALA A 51 -25.45 15.55 11.14
N ILE A 52 -24.19 15.66 11.54
CA ILE A 52 -23.10 16.31 10.77
C ILE A 52 -21.83 15.45 10.85
N PRO A 53 -21.67 14.41 10.00
CA PRO A 53 -20.55 13.46 10.08
C PRO A 53 -19.15 14.09 10.00
N ALA A 54 -19.02 15.23 9.31
CA ALA A 54 -17.75 15.95 9.16
C ALA A 54 -17.56 17.09 10.17
N HIS A 55 -18.33 17.14 11.24
CA HIS A 55 -18.20 18.20 12.26
C HIS A 55 -16.84 18.12 12.95
N ALA A 56 -15.92 19.06 12.63
CA ALA A 56 -14.52 19.01 13.03
C ALA A 56 -14.32 18.86 14.54
N GLU A 57 -15.02 19.68 15.32
CA GLU A 57 -14.87 19.72 16.78
C GLU A 57 -15.46 18.48 17.46
N ALA A 58 -16.58 17.94 16.97
CA ALA A 58 -17.17 16.71 17.51
C ALA A 58 -16.27 15.49 17.23
N ASN A 59 -15.73 15.37 16.01
CA ASN A 59 -14.76 14.35 15.67
C ASN A 59 -13.51 14.46 16.55
N TYR A 60 -12.96 15.67 16.72
CA TYR A 60 -11.78 15.88 17.57
C TYR A 60 -12.05 15.48 19.03
N ASN A 61 -13.13 15.96 19.64
CA ASN A 61 -13.42 15.70 21.05
C ASN A 61 -13.77 14.22 21.30
N LEU A 62 -14.50 13.57 20.39
CA LEU A 62 -14.75 12.13 20.47
C LEU A 62 -13.44 11.33 20.35
N ALA A 63 -12.53 11.74 19.44
CA ALA A 63 -11.24 11.10 19.32
C ALA A 63 -10.40 11.23 20.61
N VAL A 64 -10.39 12.40 21.24
CA VAL A 64 -9.69 12.63 22.51
C VAL A 64 -10.30 11.74 23.59
N LEU A 65 -11.63 11.72 23.74
CA LEU A 65 -12.34 10.86 24.69
C LEU A 65 -11.98 9.38 24.53
N LEU A 66 -11.91 8.89 23.29
CA LEU A 66 -11.53 7.50 23.02
C LEU A 66 -10.06 7.21 23.40
N VAL A 67 -9.14 8.16 23.20
CA VAL A 67 -7.73 8.03 23.66
C VAL A 67 -7.67 7.96 25.18
N ASP A 68 -8.41 8.81 25.87
CA ASP A 68 -8.47 8.87 27.34
C ASP A 68 -9.10 7.60 27.93
N ALA A 69 -10.09 7.02 27.24
CA ALA A 69 -10.68 5.73 27.56
C ALA A 69 -9.79 4.51 27.22
N GLY A 70 -8.54 4.72 26.78
CA GLY A 70 -7.63 3.64 26.38
C GLY A 70 -7.93 2.98 25.04
N ARG A 71 -8.85 3.54 24.25
CA ARG A 71 -9.33 3.03 22.95
C ARG A 71 -8.67 3.78 21.79
N ALA A 72 -7.35 3.96 21.86
CA ALA A 72 -6.58 4.76 20.91
C ALA A 72 -6.75 4.33 19.44
N THR A 73 -6.85 3.05 19.15
CA THR A 73 -7.06 2.55 17.78
C THR A 73 -8.39 3.04 17.20
N GLU A 74 -9.43 3.10 18.00
CA GLU A 74 -10.76 3.54 17.56
C GLU A 74 -10.86 5.06 17.38
N SER A 75 -9.96 5.83 17.99
CA SER A 75 -9.93 7.29 17.86
C SER A 75 -9.35 7.77 16.52
N ILE A 76 -8.55 6.95 15.87
CA ILE A 76 -7.79 7.32 14.65
C ILE A 76 -8.69 7.88 13.54
N PRO A 77 -9.79 7.22 13.12
CA PRO A 77 -10.66 7.73 12.06
C PRO A 77 -11.29 9.09 12.37
N TYR A 78 -11.58 9.34 13.64
CA TYR A 78 -12.17 10.63 14.07
C TYR A 78 -11.13 11.75 14.02
N PHE A 79 -9.87 11.50 14.40
CA PHE A 79 -8.79 12.47 14.20
C PHE A 79 -8.56 12.75 12.71
N GLU A 80 -8.58 11.73 11.86
CA GLU A 80 -8.44 11.89 10.41
C GLU A 80 -9.54 12.76 9.82
N THR A 81 -10.79 12.56 10.28
CA THR A 81 -11.94 13.38 9.85
C THR A 81 -11.80 14.82 10.34
N ALA A 82 -11.40 15.03 11.58
CA ALA A 82 -11.18 16.36 12.16
C ALA A 82 -10.05 17.12 11.43
N LEU A 83 -8.96 16.44 11.11
CA LEU A 83 -7.83 16.98 10.33
C LEU A 83 -8.20 17.24 8.88
N GLY A 84 -9.10 16.42 8.30
CA GLY A 84 -9.65 16.66 6.96
C GLY A 84 -10.45 17.96 6.90
N ALA A 85 -11.21 18.26 7.95
CA ALA A 85 -12.00 19.50 8.05
C ALA A 85 -11.16 20.73 8.43
N ASN A 86 -10.12 20.56 9.26
CA ASN A 86 -9.21 21.65 9.67
C ASN A 86 -7.74 21.16 9.73
N PRO A 87 -7.06 21.12 8.58
CA PRO A 87 -5.67 20.63 8.49
C PRO A 87 -4.64 21.47 9.26
N GLY A 88 -4.96 22.71 9.62
CA GLY A 88 -4.10 23.63 10.38
C GLY A 88 -4.20 23.49 11.89
N ASN A 89 -5.06 22.61 12.41
CA ASN A 89 -5.23 22.46 13.84
C ASN A 89 -4.08 21.67 14.48
N GLY A 90 -3.12 22.37 15.10
CA GLY A 90 -1.94 21.76 15.74
C GLY A 90 -2.26 20.83 16.89
N GLN A 91 -3.31 21.10 17.69
CA GLN A 91 -3.74 20.23 18.78
C GLN A 91 -4.28 18.90 18.24
N CYS A 92 -5.04 18.94 17.14
CA CYS A 92 -5.55 17.76 16.48
C CYS A 92 -4.39 16.89 15.95
N TRP A 93 -3.34 17.49 15.36
CA TRP A 93 -2.15 16.77 14.95
C TRP A 93 -1.45 16.06 16.11
N VAL A 94 -1.25 16.76 17.24
CA VAL A 94 -0.62 16.16 18.42
C VAL A 94 -1.48 15.01 18.98
N GLY A 95 -2.81 15.19 19.06
CA GLY A 95 -3.75 14.15 19.46
C GLY A 95 -3.70 12.93 18.53
N TYR A 96 -3.69 13.15 17.24
CA TYR A 96 -3.59 12.09 16.24
C TYR A 96 -2.29 11.29 16.34
N ILE A 97 -1.15 11.97 16.45
CA ILE A 97 0.16 11.33 16.63
C ILE A 97 0.20 10.52 17.92
N ASN A 98 -0.33 11.08 19.03
CA ASN A 98 -0.43 10.36 20.30
C ASN A 98 -1.34 9.12 20.21
N ALA A 99 -2.45 9.21 19.49
CA ALA A 99 -3.34 8.10 19.25
C ALA A 99 -2.64 6.97 18.46
N LEU A 100 -1.94 7.31 17.39
CA LEU A 100 -1.14 6.36 16.59
C LEU A 100 -0.03 5.71 17.44
N TYR A 101 0.64 6.51 18.28
CA TYR A 101 1.67 6.02 19.20
C TYR A 101 1.11 5.02 20.21
N ARG A 102 -0.01 5.38 20.89
CA ARG A 102 -0.68 4.51 21.86
C ARG A 102 -1.31 3.27 21.22
N ALA A 103 -1.72 3.36 19.95
CA ALA A 103 -2.20 2.23 19.16
C ALA A 103 -1.06 1.33 18.65
N ASN A 104 0.20 1.58 19.06
CA ASN A 104 1.40 0.89 18.59
C ASN A 104 1.62 0.97 17.07
N GLN A 105 1.12 2.04 16.42
CA GLN A 105 1.28 2.31 15.00
C GLN A 105 2.45 3.29 14.76
N MET A 106 3.63 2.94 15.26
CA MET A 106 4.83 3.80 15.23
C MET A 106 5.18 4.34 13.83
N PRO A 107 5.13 3.54 12.73
CA PRO A 107 5.42 4.07 11.40
C PRO A 107 4.43 5.16 10.97
N ALA A 108 3.13 4.97 11.25
CA ALA A 108 2.11 5.97 10.96
C ALA A 108 2.25 7.22 11.84
N ALA A 109 2.64 7.05 13.12
CA ALA A 109 2.90 8.16 14.03
C ALA A 109 4.04 9.05 13.52
N TRP A 110 5.13 8.46 13.05
CA TRP A 110 6.25 9.22 12.46
C TRP A 110 5.87 9.94 11.18
N VAL A 111 5.10 9.31 10.30
CA VAL A 111 4.55 9.98 9.11
C VAL A 111 3.64 11.16 9.50
N ALA A 112 2.82 10.98 10.52
CA ALA A 112 1.96 12.05 11.03
C ALA A 112 2.77 13.21 11.65
N VAL A 113 3.89 12.94 12.33
CA VAL A 113 4.86 13.97 12.80
C VAL A 113 5.38 14.78 11.63
N GLU A 114 5.85 14.12 10.59
CA GLU A 114 6.40 14.78 9.40
C GLU A 114 5.34 15.64 8.69
N MET A 115 4.13 15.11 8.55
CA MET A 115 2.99 15.84 7.98
C MET A 115 2.58 17.06 8.84
N ALA A 116 2.62 16.95 10.16
CA ALA A 116 2.35 18.06 11.08
C ALA A 116 3.41 19.17 10.95
N GLN A 117 4.70 18.80 10.94
CA GLN A 117 5.81 19.73 10.78
C GLN A 117 5.76 20.46 9.43
N GLN A 118 5.44 19.77 8.32
CA GLN A 118 5.27 20.37 7.01
C GLN A 118 4.11 21.40 6.97
N ARG A 119 3.16 21.29 7.90
CA ARG A 119 2.05 22.25 8.05
C ARG A 119 2.33 23.34 9.07
N GLY A 120 3.57 23.44 9.54
CA GLY A 120 3.99 24.46 10.48
C GLY A 120 3.61 24.15 11.94
N VAL A 121 3.21 22.92 12.25
CA VAL A 121 2.96 22.49 13.64
C VAL A 121 4.30 22.21 14.31
N HIS A 122 4.68 23.07 15.26
CA HIS A 122 5.89 22.96 16.04
C HIS A 122 5.61 23.31 17.51
N GLY A 123 6.44 22.87 18.43
CA GLY A 123 6.36 23.27 19.83
C GLY A 123 6.46 22.13 20.84
N PRO A 124 6.50 22.48 22.14
CA PRO A 124 6.86 21.55 23.22
C PRO A 124 6.00 20.27 23.30
N ALA A 125 4.72 20.36 22.94
CA ALA A 125 3.83 19.20 22.95
C ALA A 125 4.22 18.16 21.88
N LEU A 126 4.52 18.61 20.66
CA LEU A 126 4.98 17.74 19.59
C LEU A 126 6.39 17.21 19.87
N ASP A 127 7.30 18.08 20.33
CA ASP A 127 8.69 17.71 20.64
C ASP A 127 8.74 16.70 21.79
N GLY A 128 7.90 16.85 22.81
CA GLY A 128 7.75 15.91 23.91
C GLY A 128 7.27 14.53 23.42
N LEU A 129 6.31 14.51 22.54
CA LEU A 129 5.77 13.27 21.95
C LEU A 129 6.81 12.59 21.05
N ILE A 130 7.53 13.36 20.23
CA ILE A 130 8.68 12.87 19.43
C ILE A 130 9.73 12.23 20.34
N SER A 131 10.06 12.89 21.46
CA SER A 131 11.04 12.37 22.43
C SER A 131 10.55 11.07 23.08
N GLN A 132 9.27 10.95 23.42
CA GLN A 132 8.67 9.72 23.94
C GLN A 132 8.70 8.59 22.89
N MET A 133 8.39 8.89 21.65
CA MET A 133 8.44 7.94 20.53
C MET A 133 9.86 7.48 20.22
N ALA A 134 10.85 8.31 20.45
CA ALA A 134 12.27 8.00 20.26
C ALA A 134 12.88 7.17 21.41
N THR A 135 12.22 7.10 22.58
CA THR A 135 12.69 6.34 23.74
C THR A 135 12.08 4.94 23.70
N PRO A 136 12.84 3.83 23.60
CA PRO A 136 12.29 2.49 23.59
C PRO A 136 11.73 2.12 24.97
N THR A 137 10.40 2.17 25.13
CA THR A 137 9.74 1.63 26.33
C THR A 137 9.45 0.15 26.08
N VAL A 138 10.26 -0.71 26.68
CA VAL A 138 9.98 -2.16 26.79
C VAL A 138 9.02 -2.35 27.95
N THR A 139 7.74 -2.61 27.69
CA THR A 139 6.82 -3.21 28.66
C THR A 139 6.01 -4.29 27.98
N PHE A 140 6.24 -5.53 28.40
CA PHE A 140 5.37 -6.67 28.10
C PHE A 140 4.14 -6.61 29.00
N PRO A 141 2.92 -6.91 28.49
CA PRO A 141 1.74 -7.03 29.32
C PRO A 141 1.72 -8.39 30.02
N THR A 142 1.86 -8.39 31.35
CA THR A 142 1.39 -9.47 32.21
C THR A 142 -0.09 -9.24 32.52
N ALA A 143 -0.87 -10.33 32.54
CA ALA A 143 -2.31 -10.37 32.76
C ALA A 143 -2.72 -9.76 34.14
N PRO A 144 -3.99 -9.34 34.32
CA PRO A 144 -4.40 -8.44 35.38
C PRO A 144 -4.64 -9.15 36.72
N ALA A 145 -4.12 -8.54 37.79
CA ALA A 145 -4.63 -8.74 39.14
C ALA A 145 -5.13 -7.38 39.63
N ALA A 146 -6.37 -7.38 40.09
CA ALA A 146 -7.05 -6.21 40.64
C ALA A 146 -6.45 -5.76 41.97
N SER A 147 -6.25 -4.45 42.15
CA SER A 147 -6.54 -3.77 43.44
C SER A 147 -6.35 -2.26 43.33
N GLN A 148 -7.20 -1.59 44.08
CA GLN A 148 -7.47 -0.19 44.25
C GLN A 148 -6.24 0.65 44.66
N ASP A 149 -6.36 1.91 44.35
CA ASP A 149 -5.88 3.14 44.97
C ASP A 149 -5.07 4.04 44.04
N GLY A 150 -5.70 5.18 43.69
CA GLY A 150 -5.07 6.26 42.93
C GLY A 150 -4.22 7.20 43.81
N PRO A 151 -3.47 8.10 43.18
CA PRO A 151 -3.72 9.50 43.46
C PRO A 151 -3.86 10.41 42.23
N ASP A 152 -4.71 11.40 42.42
CA ASP A 152 -4.98 12.60 41.65
C ASP A 152 -3.76 13.24 40.96
N ILE A 153 -3.90 13.49 39.63
CA ILE A 153 -3.12 14.57 38.97
C ILE A 153 -4.09 15.33 38.04
N THR A 154 -4.87 16.24 38.63
CA THR A 154 -5.50 17.35 37.93
C THR A 154 -4.52 18.49 37.85
N GLY A 155 -3.93 18.73 36.68
CA GLY A 155 -3.09 19.89 36.37
C GLY A 155 -3.55 20.52 35.04
N SER A 156 -4.45 21.52 35.15
CA SER A 156 -4.81 22.39 34.04
C SER A 156 -3.60 23.23 33.56
N ILE A 157 -3.19 23.06 32.29
CA ILE A 157 -2.16 23.90 31.68
C ILE A 157 -2.85 24.98 30.84
N SER A 158 -2.86 26.20 31.39
CA SER A 158 -3.17 27.42 30.63
C SER A 158 -1.94 27.87 29.88
N LEU A 159 -2.04 27.97 28.55
CA LEU A 159 -0.98 28.51 27.70
C LEU A 159 -1.03 30.04 27.64
N ASN A 160 -0.01 30.67 28.22
CA ASN A 160 0.31 32.08 27.98
C ASN A 160 1.44 32.17 26.95
N ILE A 161 1.18 32.85 25.87
CA ILE A 161 2.18 33.14 24.80
C ILE A 161 2.71 34.55 25.06
N SER A 162 3.99 34.68 25.45
CA SER A 162 4.82 35.85 25.06
C SER A 162 6.29 35.68 25.47
N SER A 163 7.16 36.15 24.57
CA SER A 163 8.55 36.65 24.69
C SER A 163 9.75 35.68 24.87
N GLN A 164 10.58 35.77 23.86
CA GLN A 164 12.05 35.60 23.61
C GLN A 164 12.94 34.93 24.68
N PRO A 165 13.93 34.14 24.24
CA PRO A 165 14.83 33.42 25.13
C PRO A 165 16.08 34.22 25.51
N GLN A 166 16.44 34.19 26.78
CA GLN A 166 17.78 34.50 27.26
C GLN A 166 18.54 33.20 27.58
N PRO A 167 19.87 33.19 27.48
CA PRO A 167 20.67 31.98 27.62
C PRO A 167 20.86 31.60 29.11
N GLN A 168 20.61 30.31 29.39
CA GLN A 168 20.88 29.74 30.71
C GLN A 168 22.29 29.06 30.78
N PRO A 169 22.91 29.06 31.93
CA PRO A 169 24.29 28.56 32.13
C PRO A 169 24.32 27.02 32.24
N GLN A 170 25.42 26.44 31.81
CA GLN A 170 25.71 25.01 31.87
C GLN A 170 25.67 24.48 33.32
N PRO A 171 25.10 23.26 33.57
CA PRO A 171 25.20 22.65 34.90
C PRO A 171 26.59 22.09 35.14
N GLN A 172 27.18 22.47 36.28
CA GLN A 172 28.38 21.89 36.83
C GLN A 172 28.13 20.42 37.22
N VAL A 173 29.03 19.55 36.78
CA VAL A 173 29.06 18.14 37.17
C VAL A 173 29.56 18.02 38.61
N ASP A 174 28.67 17.69 39.53
CA ASP A 174 29.02 17.37 40.90
C ASP A 174 29.55 15.92 40.95
N LYS A 175 30.82 15.79 41.39
CA LYS A 175 31.48 14.51 41.62
C LYS A 175 31.01 13.92 42.95
N GLY A 176 29.89 13.22 42.93
CA GLY A 176 29.46 12.38 44.05
C GLY A 176 30.03 10.98 43.89
N THR A 177 30.96 10.64 44.77
CA THR A 177 31.51 9.30 44.95
C THR A 177 30.46 8.33 45.46
N ASN A 178 29.97 7.41 44.57
CA ASN A 178 29.39 6.15 44.99
C ASN A 178 30.16 5.01 44.34
N GLY A 179 30.80 4.20 45.21
CA GLY A 179 31.63 3.08 44.82
C GLY A 179 30.82 2.00 44.09
N ASP A 180 30.98 1.91 42.78
CA ASP A 180 30.59 0.77 41.99
C ASP A 180 31.46 -0.42 42.34
N ALA A 181 30.84 -1.47 42.88
CA ALA A 181 31.49 -2.77 42.98
C ALA A 181 31.92 -3.21 41.58
N PRO A 182 33.13 -3.73 41.35
CA PRO A 182 33.60 -4.10 40.02
C PRO A 182 32.64 -5.16 39.42
N ALA A 183 32.07 -4.86 38.24
CA ALA A 183 31.22 -5.77 37.50
C ALA A 183 31.97 -7.13 37.38
N LYS A 184 31.30 -8.22 37.74
CA LYS A 184 31.89 -9.55 37.62
C LYS A 184 32.36 -9.77 36.18
N PRO A 185 33.56 -10.29 35.93
CA PRO A 185 34.09 -10.47 34.58
C PRO A 185 33.14 -11.38 33.79
N VAL A 186 32.74 -10.90 32.60
CA VAL A 186 31.87 -11.65 31.70
C VAL A 186 32.56 -12.97 31.32
N ARG A 187 31.93 -14.09 31.65
CA ARG A 187 32.43 -15.41 31.32
C ARG A 187 32.34 -15.65 29.81
N LYS A 188 33.51 -15.87 29.16
CA LYS A 188 33.58 -16.06 27.69
C LYS A 188 33.30 -17.50 27.29
N ALA A 189 32.66 -17.68 26.15
CA ALA A 189 32.44 -19.00 25.56
C ALA A 189 33.75 -19.63 25.06
N PRO A 190 33.96 -20.93 25.23
CA PRO A 190 35.10 -21.63 24.69
C PRO A 190 35.17 -21.58 23.17
N LEU A 191 36.36 -21.32 22.61
CA LEU A 191 36.58 -21.15 21.17
C LEU A 191 36.14 -22.36 20.37
N ASN A 192 36.39 -23.58 20.89
CA ASN A 192 35.98 -24.83 20.25
C ASN A 192 34.44 -24.98 20.05
N LYS A 193 33.65 -24.47 21.01
CA LYS A 193 32.18 -24.44 20.88
C LYS A 193 31.73 -23.45 19.78
N LEU A 194 32.37 -22.27 19.71
CA LEU A 194 32.09 -21.27 18.66
C LEU A 194 32.52 -21.79 17.29
N GLN A 195 33.69 -22.46 17.19
CA GLN A 195 34.13 -23.14 15.96
C GLN A 195 33.16 -24.24 15.52
N LYS A 196 32.66 -25.06 16.49
CA LYS A 196 31.62 -26.05 16.20
C LYS A 196 30.37 -25.41 15.64
N HIS A 197 29.92 -24.32 16.21
CA HIS A 197 28.76 -23.54 15.69
C HIS A 197 29.02 -23.10 14.24
N ALA A 198 30.16 -22.47 13.95
CA ALA A 198 30.52 -22.06 12.58
C ALA A 198 30.53 -23.24 11.61
N GLY A 199 31.15 -24.38 11.99
CA GLY A 199 31.17 -25.59 11.16
C GLY A 199 29.79 -26.23 10.89
N LEU A 200 28.76 -25.94 11.69
CA LEU A 200 27.39 -26.37 11.40
C LEU A 200 26.78 -25.57 10.23
N PHE A 201 27.11 -24.31 10.06
CA PHE A 201 26.70 -23.52 8.90
C PHE A 201 27.32 -24.04 7.61
N ASP A 202 28.59 -24.37 7.59
CA ASP A 202 29.28 -24.89 6.41
C ASP A 202 28.63 -26.21 5.94
N LYS A 203 28.09 -27.00 6.90
CA LYS A 203 27.36 -28.25 6.63
C LYS A 203 25.87 -28.07 6.35
N LYS A 204 25.39 -26.85 6.21
CA LYS A 204 23.95 -26.50 6.01
C LYS A 204 23.01 -27.05 7.11
N ARG A 205 23.49 -27.19 8.35
CA ARG A 205 22.73 -27.71 9.50
C ARG A 205 22.23 -26.54 10.37
N SER A 206 21.42 -25.67 9.79
CA SER A 206 21.00 -24.41 10.43
C SER A 206 20.24 -24.59 11.74
N ALA A 207 19.34 -25.59 11.83
CA ALA A 207 18.56 -25.84 13.04
C ALA A 207 19.47 -26.24 14.22
N GLU A 208 20.49 -27.03 13.97
CA GLU A 208 21.46 -27.44 15.01
C GLU A 208 22.39 -26.28 15.38
N ALA A 209 22.74 -25.44 14.41
CA ALA A 209 23.49 -24.23 14.68
C ALA A 209 22.72 -23.27 15.60
N LEU A 210 21.42 -23.06 15.32
CA LEU A 210 20.55 -22.25 16.17
C LEU A 210 20.41 -22.83 17.58
N SER A 211 20.18 -24.13 17.71
CA SER A 211 20.09 -24.80 19.00
C SER A 211 21.39 -24.64 19.82
N LEU A 212 22.55 -24.84 19.19
CA LEU A 212 23.84 -24.64 19.83
C LEU A 212 24.09 -23.18 20.23
N ALA A 213 23.68 -22.23 19.37
CA ALA A 213 23.83 -20.80 19.67
C ALA A 213 22.95 -20.38 20.86
N ARG A 214 21.70 -20.87 20.96
CA ARG A 214 20.83 -20.65 22.13
C ARG A 214 21.46 -21.20 23.42
N GLN A 215 22.04 -22.40 23.35
CA GLN A 215 22.77 -23.00 24.50
C GLN A 215 23.99 -22.15 24.88
N LEU A 216 24.76 -21.65 23.89
CA LEU A 216 25.90 -20.77 24.14
C LEU A 216 25.52 -19.48 24.90
N VAL A 217 24.41 -18.85 24.50
CA VAL A 217 23.90 -17.66 25.18
C VAL A 217 23.38 -17.99 26.59
N ALA A 218 22.73 -19.16 26.77
CA ALA A 218 22.30 -19.60 28.10
C ALA A 218 23.48 -19.85 29.04
N ASP A 219 24.57 -20.48 28.55
CA ASP A 219 25.77 -20.77 29.31
C ASP A 219 26.67 -19.54 29.55
N TYR A 220 26.62 -18.56 28.59
CA TYR A 220 27.49 -17.36 28.54
C TYR A 220 26.68 -16.11 28.15
N PRO A 221 25.71 -15.65 28.96
CA PRO A 221 24.68 -14.68 28.56
C PRO A 221 25.22 -13.27 28.25
N GLY A 222 26.42 -12.91 28.75
CA GLY A 222 27.08 -11.61 28.48
C GLY A 222 28.19 -11.68 27.44
N ASP A 223 28.47 -12.85 26.88
CA ASP A 223 29.57 -13.01 25.92
C ASP A 223 29.16 -12.55 24.52
N GLY A 224 29.78 -11.48 24.02
CA GLY A 224 29.48 -10.92 22.70
C GLY A 224 29.63 -11.92 21.56
N ALA A 225 30.56 -12.87 21.62
CA ALA A 225 30.75 -13.89 20.62
C ALA A 225 29.60 -14.90 20.60
N SER A 226 29.05 -15.26 21.75
CA SER A 226 27.85 -16.13 21.87
C SER A 226 26.62 -15.42 21.36
N LEU A 227 26.39 -14.15 21.70
CA LEU A 227 25.31 -13.31 21.20
C LEU A 227 25.42 -13.15 19.68
N ARG A 228 26.61 -12.90 19.14
CA ARG A 228 26.84 -12.84 17.69
C ARG A 228 26.48 -14.15 16.99
N ALA A 229 26.89 -15.29 17.54
CA ALA A 229 26.56 -16.61 17.00
C ALA A 229 25.04 -16.82 16.96
N LEU A 230 24.33 -16.40 18.01
CA LEU A 230 22.86 -16.47 18.03
C LEU A 230 22.24 -15.53 17.02
N ALA A 231 22.65 -14.26 16.93
CA ALA A 231 22.12 -13.30 15.97
C ALA A 231 22.28 -13.79 14.52
N VAL A 232 23.46 -14.32 14.15
CA VAL A 232 23.70 -14.89 12.81
C VAL A 232 22.80 -16.10 12.53
N SER A 233 22.57 -16.95 13.56
CA SER A 233 21.67 -18.12 13.44
C SER A 233 20.23 -17.69 13.25
N LEU A 234 19.76 -16.72 14.04
CA LEU A 234 18.41 -16.17 13.97
C LEU A 234 18.15 -15.47 12.61
N TYR A 235 19.13 -14.74 12.08
CA TYR A 235 19.05 -14.13 10.75
C TYR A 235 18.79 -15.20 9.67
N ARG A 236 19.54 -16.29 9.69
CA ARG A 236 19.39 -17.38 8.71
C ARG A 236 18.08 -18.14 8.87
N ASP A 237 17.59 -18.26 10.10
CA ASP A 237 16.30 -18.89 10.41
C ASP A 237 15.13 -17.93 10.27
N ARG A 238 15.38 -16.67 9.83
CA ARG A 238 14.39 -15.61 9.63
C ARG A 238 13.62 -15.21 10.90
N GLN A 239 14.17 -15.46 12.08
CA GLN A 239 13.62 -15.00 13.37
C GLN A 239 14.06 -13.55 13.62
N TYR A 240 13.60 -12.64 12.77
CA TYR A 240 14.12 -11.28 12.64
C TYR A 240 13.88 -10.41 13.87
N ALA A 241 12.74 -10.53 14.54
CA ALA A 241 12.44 -9.76 15.74
C ALA A 241 13.46 -10.05 16.86
N GLU A 242 13.67 -11.33 17.19
CA GLU A 242 14.66 -11.75 18.20
C GLU A 242 16.09 -11.42 17.75
N MET A 243 16.38 -11.56 16.45
CA MET A 243 17.70 -11.23 15.89
C MET A 243 18.08 -9.78 16.16
N ILE A 244 17.17 -8.82 15.99
CA ILE A 244 17.42 -7.40 16.22
C ILE A 244 17.85 -7.15 17.66
N ASP A 245 17.11 -7.68 18.64
CA ASP A 245 17.41 -7.50 20.06
C ASP A 245 18.75 -8.11 20.44
N ILE A 246 19.02 -9.33 19.96
CA ILE A 246 20.31 -10.02 20.21
C ILE A 246 21.46 -9.29 19.51
N ALA A 247 21.25 -8.76 18.30
CA ALA A 247 22.30 -8.03 17.58
C ALA A 247 22.69 -6.70 18.27
N TYR A 248 21.73 -5.94 18.78
CA TYR A 248 22.01 -4.74 19.55
C TYR A 248 22.84 -5.07 20.80
N ARG A 249 22.44 -6.06 21.59
CA ARG A 249 23.18 -6.53 22.77
C ARG A 249 24.60 -7.01 22.43
N ALA A 250 24.73 -7.73 21.30
CA ALA A 250 26.04 -8.18 20.84
C ALA A 250 26.96 -7.01 20.45
N LEU A 251 26.41 -5.98 19.80
CA LEU A 251 27.15 -4.79 19.38
C LEU A 251 27.61 -3.89 20.55
N GLU A 252 26.96 -3.96 21.72
CA GLU A 252 27.48 -3.33 22.95
C GLU A 252 28.88 -3.87 23.33
N SER A 253 29.06 -5.18 23.19
CA SER A 253 30.34 -5.85 23.49
C SER A 253 31.30 -5.90 22.31
N LEU A 254 30.76 -5.81 21.06
CA LEU A 254 31.49 -5.93 19.80
C LEU A 254 31.18 -4.74 18.87
N PRO A 255 31.43 -3.49 19.26
CA PRO A 255 31.01 -2.31 18.51
C PRO A 255 31.61 -2.22 17.08
N GLY A 256 32.76 -2.87 16.86
CA GLY A 256 33.46 -2.94 15.58
C GLY A 256 33.02 -4.13 14.66
N ASP A 257 32.05 -4.96 15.05
CA ASP A 257 31.63 -6.10 14.19
C ASP A 257 30.79 -5.62 13.02
N LEU A 258 31.44 -5.35 11.90
CA LEU A 258 30.79 -4.86 10.68
C LEU A 258 29.84 -5.89 10.05
N LEU A 259 30.14 -7.18 10.14
CA LEU A 259 29.25 -8.23 9.63
C LEU A 259 27.92 -8.22 10.39
N LEU A 260 28.00 -8.23 11.72
CA LEU A 260 26.80 -8.20 12.57
C LEU A 260 25.98 -6.93 12.33
N ARG A 261 26.66 -5.77 12.23
CA ARG A 261 26.00 -4.50 11.94
C ARG A 261 25.33 -4.49 10.56
N THR A 262 25.95 -5.11 9.55
CA THR A 262 25.37 -5.27 8.21
C THR A 262 24.12 -6.16 8.22
N LEU A 263 24.18 -7.30 8.94
CA LEU A 263 23.01 -8.18 9.11
C LEU A 263 21.88 -7.48 9.87
N LEU A 264 22.23 -6.68 10.91
CA LEU A 264 21.25 -5.87 11.63
C LEU A 264 20.59 -4.84 10.70
N ALA A 265 21.37 -4.10 9.93
CA ALA A 265 20.85 -3.11 8.98
C ALA A 265 19.88 -3.74 7.96
N ASP A 266 20.23 -4.89 7.37
CA ASP A 266 19.36 -5.59 6.44
C ASP A 266 18.10 -6.15 7.12
N THR A 267 18.22 -6.65 8.35
CA THR A 267 17.06 -7.13 9.14
C THR A 267 16.12 -5.98 9.48
N LEU A 268 16.64 -4.83 9.91
CA LEU A 268 15.85 -3.63 10.18
C LEU A 268 15.09 -3.16 8.94
N ARG A 269 15.73 -3.18 7.76
CA ARG A 269 15.11 -2.89 6.48
C ARG A 269 13.97 -3.88 6.16
N LEU A 270 14.20 -5.18 6.34
CA LEU A 270 13.18 -6.23 6.12
C LEU A 270 11.98 -6.07 7.07
N MET A 271 12.24 -5.60 8.29
CA MET A 271 11.21 -5.30 9.30
C MET A 271 10.64 -3.88 9.18
N THR A 272 10.94 -3.17 8.09
CA THR A 272 10.48 -1.80 7.79
C THR A 272 10.89 -0.72 8.80
N ARG A 273 11.89 -1.00 9.64
CA ARG A 273 12.54 -0.04 10.56
C ARG A 273 13.61 0.75 9.81
N LEU A 274 13.17 1.54 8.82
CA LEU A 274 14.06 2.09 7.78
C LEU A 274 15.04 3.14 8.30
N GLN A 275 14.63 4.00 9.24
CA GLN A 275 15.49 5.01 9.85
C GLN A 275 16.63 4.35 10.61
N GLU A 276 16.33 3.28 11.35
CA GLU A 276 17.36 2.54 12.08
C GLU A 276 18.30 1.79 11.13
N ALA A 277 17.77 1.24 10.04
CA ALA A 277 18.60 0.64 8.99
C ALA A 277 19.57 1.69 8.39
N GLU A 278 19.11 2.91 8.10
CA GLU A 278 19.95 4.01 7.63
C GLU A 278 21.07 4.33 8.61
N ILE A 279 20.76 4.45 9.92
CA ILE A 279 21.76 4.74 10.96
C ILE A 279 22.86 3.66 10.95
N GLN A 280 22.48 2.38 10.91
CA GLN A 280 23.46 1.29 10.88
C GLN A 280 24.30 1.31 9.60
N CYS A 281 23.70 1.54 8.45
CA CYS A 281 24.40 1.63 7.17
C CYS A 281 25.42 2.80 7.16
N ARG A 282 25.01 3.99 7.63
CA ARG A 282 25.91 5.15 7.71
C ARG A 282 27.08 4.90 8.66
N ALA A 283 26.86 4.22 9.78
CA ALA A 283 27.93 3.84 10.71
C ALA A 283 28.92 2.86 10.07
N ILE A 284 28.48 1.92 9.23
CA ILE A 284 29.35 1.03 8.46
C ILE A 284 30.15 1.83 7.43
N ILE A 285 29.48 2.69 6.65
CA ILE A 285 30.12 3.49 5.59
C ILE A 285 31.17 4.45 6.15
N ALA A 286 30.93 5.03 7.34
CA ALA A 286 31.92 5.89 8.01
C ALA A 286 33.26 5.18 8.34
N THR A 287 33.19 3.87 8.61
CA THR A 287 34.41 3.07 8.94
C THR A 287 34.93 2.31 7.73
N GLN A 288 34.05 1.92 6.80
CA GLN A 288 34.37 1.19 5.60
C GLN A 288 33.58 1.77 4.40
N PRO A 289 34.07 2.86 3.77
CA PRO A 289 33.39 3.54 2.64
C PRO A 289 33.19 2.68 1.40
N THR A 290 33.92 1.56 1.28
CA THR A 290 33.84 0.60 0.19
C THR A 290 32.96 -0.61 0.47
N ASN A 291 32.16 -0.56 1.55
CA ASN A 291 31.23 -1.66 1.86
C ASN A 291 30.02 -1.61 0.94
N MET A 292 30.01 -2.43 -0.11
CA MET A 292 28.94 -2.51 -1.11
C MET A 292 27.58 -2.79 -0.48
N GLU A 293 27.52 -3.75 0.45
CA GLU A 293 26.26 -4.17 1.06
C GLU A 293 25.63 -3.05 1.91
N ALA A 294 26.43 -2.27 2.62
CA ALA A 294 25.94 -1.11 3.36
C ALA A 294 25.35 -0.04 2.42
N HIS A 295 25.97 0.21 1.26
CA HIS A 295 25.42 1.12 0.25
C HIS A 295 24.14 0.59 -0.38
N ARG A 296 24.05 -0.72 -0.66
CA ARG A 296 22.87 -1.37 -1.20
C ARG A 296 21.69 -1.29 -0.21
N VAL A 297 21.90 -1.67 1.03
CA VAL A 297 20.84 -1.63 2.08
C VAL A 297 20.42 -0.19 2.35
N LEU A 298 21.38 0.76 2.40
CA LEU A 298 21.09 2.19 2.53
C LEU A 298 20.20 2.68 1.38
N GLY A 299 20.52 2.31 0.12
CA GLY A 299 19.73 2.72 -1.03
C GLY A 299 18.29 2.27 -0.95
N ILE A 300 18.04 1.00 -0.59
CA ILE A 300 16.68 0.46 -0.43
C ILE A 300 15.96 1.09 0.77
N ALA A 301 16.67 1.35 1.89
CA ALA A 301 16.10 2.02 3.05
C ALA A 301 15.68 3.47 2.72
N LEU A 302 16.56 4.23 2.05
CA LEU A 302 16.28 5.60 1.59
C LEU A 302 15.11 5.66 0.59
N HIS A 303 15.02 4.66 -0.30
CA HIS A 303 13.87 4.51 -1.19
C HIS A 303 12.55 4.37 -0.40
N GLY A 304 12.52 3.50 0.59
CA GLY A 304 11.35 3.34 1.47
C GLY A 304 11.03 4.61 2.28
N LEU A 305 12.05 5.42 2.62
CA LEU A 305 11.93 6.73 3.25
C LEU A 305 11.56 7.86 2.27
N ARG A 306 11.29 7.54 1.00
CA ARG A 306 10.95 8.50 -0.07
C ARG A 306 12.08 9.49 -0.43
N ARG A 307 13.31 9.20 -0.04
CA ARG A 307 14.52 9.99 -0.38
C ARG A 307 15.17 9.45 -1.65
N GLN A 308 14.46 9.61 -2.76
CA GLN A 308 14.71 8.88 -4.00
C GLN A 308 16.09 9.15 -4.62
N GLN A 309 16.60 10.41 -4.59
CA GLN A 309 17.89 10.73 -5.16
C GLN A 309 19.04 10.06 -4.41
N GLU A 310 18.99 10.16 -3.08
CA GLU A 310 19.98 9.54 -2.23
C GLU A 310 19.93 8.00 -2.38
N ALA A 311 18.72 7.46 -2.57
CA ALA A 311 18.51 6.03 -2.83
C ALA A 311 19.24 5.59 -4.12
N VAL A 312 19.03 6.32 -5.24
CA VAL A 312 19.74 6.02 -6.50
C VAL A 312 21.23 6.20 -6.34
N ALA A 313 21.70 7.29 -5.70
CA ALA A 313 23.12 7.54 -5.50
C ALA A 313 23.79 6.41 -4.68
N ALA A 314 23.12 5.94 -3.61
CA ALA A 314 23.63 4.84 -2.81
C ALA A 314 23.64 3.51 -3.58
N CYS A 315 22.57 3.20 -4.35
CA CYS A 315 22.54 1.99 -5.18
C CYS A 315 23.57 2.04 -6.33
N ARG A 316 23.75 3.20 -6.99
CA ARG A 316 24.83 3.37 -7.99
C ARG A 316 26.20 3.12 -7.37
N ARG A 317 26.44 3.67 -6.16
CA ARG A 317 27.70 3.42 -5.45
C ARG A 317 27.90 1.93 -5.13
N ALA A 318 26.84 1.20 -4.77
CA ALA A 318 26.93 -0.25 -4.56
C ALA A 318 27.34 -0.99 -5.85
N VAL A 319 26.78 -0.62 -7.01
CA VAL A 319 27.15 -1.20 -8.30
C VAL A 319 28.59 -0.85 -8.70
N GLU A 320 29.03 0.39 -8.51
CA GLU A 320 30.43 0.79 -8.75
C GLU A 320 31.44 -0.04 -7.95
N LEU A 321 31.10 -0.33 -6.68
CA LEU A 321 31.94 -1.12 -5.77
C LEU A 321 31.94 -2.61 -6.12
N ALA A 322 30.85 -3.12 -6.66
CA ALA A 322 30.70 -4.53 -7.02
C ALA A 322 29.82 -4.73 -8.28
N PRO A 323 30.34 -4.46 -9.49
CA PRO A 323 29.57 -4.53 -10.74
C PRO A 323 29.03 -5.93 -11.07
N HIS A 324 29.62 -6.96 -10.47
CA HIS A 324 29.24 -8.37 -10.64
C HIS A 324 28.38 -8.90 -9.47
N ALA A 325 27.88 -8.05 -8.60
CA ALA A 325 26.94 -8.45 -7.55
C ALA A 325 25.49 -8.33 -8.06
N ALA A 326 24.78 -9.46 -8.16
CA ALA A 326 23.36 -9.47 -8.58
C ALA A 326 22.53 -8.54 -7.70
N SER A 327 22.72 -8.61 -6.35
CA SER A 327 21.98 -7.80 -5.40
C SER A 327 22.16 -6.29 -5.57
N ALA A 328 23.35 -5.82 -5.96
CA ALA A 328 23.62 -4.40 -6.22
C ALA A 328 22.91 -3.93 -7.50
N ASN A 329 23.04 -4.71 -8.59
CA ASN A 329 22.38 -4.40 -9.87
C ASN A 329 20.84 -4.44 -9.70
N GLY A 330 20.30 -5.46 -9.03
CA GLY A 330 18.87 -5.59 -8.75
C GLY A 330 18.32 -4.43 -7.93
N ALA A 331 19.06 -4.00 -6.88
CA ALA A 331 18.67 -2.86 -6.06
C ALA A 331 18.62 -1.55 -6.85
N LEU A 332 19.61 -1.29 -7.71
CA LEU A 332 19.61 -0.11 -8.55
C LEU A 332 18.44 -0.14 -9.55
N GLY A 333 18.24 -1.28 -10.23
CA GLY A 333 17.11 -1.44 -11.16
C GLY A 333 15.75 -1.26 -10.47
N PHE A 334 15.58 -1.82 -9.28
CA PHE A 334 14.35 -1.66 -8.49
C PHE A 334 14.06 -0.20 -8.13
N VAL A 335 15.06 0.54 -7.63
CA VAL A 335 14.89 1.95 -7.23
C VAL A 335 14.60 2.84 -8.44
N LEU A 336 15.26 2.60 -9.57
CA LEU A 336 15.01 3.32 -10.84
C LEU A 336 13.59 3.06 -11.36
N LEU A 337 13.13 1.81 -11.30
CA LEU A 337 11.79 1.42 -11.75
C LEU A 337 10.69 2.16 -10.98
N ASP A 338 10.81 2.25 -9.65
CA ASP A 338 9.79 2.94 -8.84
C ASP A 338 9.79 4.46 -9.05
N GLN A 339 10.88 5.03 -9.56
CA GLN A 339 10.96 6.43 -10.00
C GLN A 339 10.33 6.69 -11.39
N GLY A 340 9.87 5.64 -12.08
CA GLY A 340 9.34 5.74 -13.44
C GLY A 340 10.39 5.62 -14.55
N ALA A 341 11.67 5.41 -14.21
CA ALA A 341 12.76 5.22 -15.16
C ALA A 341 12.86 3.75 -15.65
N ALA A 342 11.74 3.20 -16.14
CA ALA A 342 11.63 1.78 -16.50
C ALA A 342 12.66 1.35 -17.57
N GLN A 343 12.91 2.19 -18.58
CA GLN A 343 13.91 1.92 -19.63
C GLN A 343 15.33 1.91 -19.08
N GLU A 344 15.65 2.80 -18.13
CA GLU A 344 16.95 2.82 -17.46
C GLU A 344 17.12 1.65 -16.47
N ALA A 345 16.03 1.21 -15.83
CA ALA A 345 16.02 0.10 -14.88
C ALA A 345 16.29 -1.26 -15.54
N ALA A 346 15.71 -1.49 -16.73
CA ALA A 346 15.72 -2.79 -17.38
C ALA A 346 17.14 -3.38 -17.60
N PRO A 347 18.17 -2.66 -18.08
CA PRO A 347 19.53 -3.18 -18.21
C PRO A 347 20.14 -3.68 -16.89
N TRP A 348 19.90 -2.97 -15.78
CA TRP A 348 20.42 -3.37 -14.48
C TRP A 348 19.72 -4.62 -13.94
N LEU A 349 18.41 -4.72 -14.14
CA LEU A 349 17.63 -5.91 -13.76
C LEU A 349 18.04 -7.12 -14.61
N ARG A 350 18.26 -6.95 -15.93
CA ARG A 350 18.81 -8.03 -16.80
C ARG A 350 20.18 -8.48 -16.30
N ARG A 351 21.04 -7.53 -15.94
CA ARG A 351 22.38 -7.86 -15.42
C ARG A 351 22.30 -8.64 -14.10
N ALA A 352 21.39 -8.27 -13.19
CA ALA A 352 21.18 -9.04 -11.96
C ALA A 352 20.77 -10.49 -12.25
N ILE A 353 19.85 -10.72 -13.19
CA ILE A 353 19.34 -12.05 -13.56
C ILE A 353 20.43 -12.88 -14.28
N GLU A 354 21.26 -12.25 -15.12
CA GLU A 354 22.40 -12.92 -15.77
C GLU A 354 23.40 -13.45 -14.74
N ILE A 355 23.64 -12.69 -13.67
CA ILE A 355 24.57 -13.07 -12.59
C ILE A 355 23.93 -14.12 -11.69
N ASP A 356 22.69 -13.91 -11.26
CA ASP A 356 21.91 -14.86 -10.44
C ASP A 356 20.53 -15.10 -11.05
N PRO A 357 20.36 -16.13 -11.86
CA PRO A 357 19.04 -16.46 -12.42
C PRO A 357 17.97 -16.89 -11.39
N ASN A 358 18.35 -17.10 -10.13
CA ASN A 358 17.40 -17.40 -9.05
C ASN A 358 16.87 -16.12 -8.36
N ASP A 359 17.38 -14.95 -8.69
CA ASP A 359 16.87 -13.69 -8.18
C ASP A 359 15.47 -13.38 -8.78
N CYS A 360 14.46 -13.99 -8.18
CA CYS A 360 13.07 -13.83 -8.59
C CYS A 360 12.55 -12.39 -8.40
N VAL A 361 13.14 -11.62 -7.50
CA VAL A 361 12.76 -10.22 -7.27
C VAL A 361 13.19 -9.36 -8.44
N SER A 362 14.46 -9.44 -8.83
CA SER A 362 14.96 -8.73 -10.02
C SER A 362 14.26 -9.19 -11.30
N HIS A 363 13.95 -10.49 -11.43
CA HIS A 363 13.22 -11.02 -12.58
C HIS A 363 11.79 -10.47 -12.66
N SER A 364 11.02 -10.48 -11.55
CA SER A 364 9.69 -9.87 -11.51
C SER A 364 9.74 -8.36 -11.75
N SER A 365 10.74 -7.66 -11.20
CA SER A 365 10.95 -6.23 -11.44
C SER A 365 11.25 -5.92 -12.90
N LEU A 366 12.03 -6.78 -13.59
CA LEU A 366 12.26 -6.66 -15.05
C LEU A 366 10.94 -6.77 -15.80
N LEU A 367 10.15 -7.81 -15.56
CA LEU A 367 8.86 -8.01 -16.24
C LEU A 367 7.91 -6.84 -16.00
N PHE A 368 7.89 -6.31 -14.75
CA PHE A 368 7.12 -5.12 -14.44
C PHE A 368 7.65 -3.86 -15.16
N SER A 369 8.97 -3.73 -15.36
CA SER A 369 9.52 -2.60 -16.13
C SER A 369 9.15 -2.68 -17.61
N LEU A 370 9.17 -3.88 -18.18
CA LEU A 370 8.88 -4.10 -19.60
C LEU A 370 7.43 -3.75 -19.99
N ILE A 371 6.46 -3.94 -19.11
CA ILE A 371 5.05 -3.54 -19.38
C ILE A 371 4.81 -2.03 -19.28
N HIS A 372 5.79 -1.26 -18.81
CA HIS A 372 5.74 0.21 -18.77
C HIS A 372 6.40 0.86 -20.01
N ASP A 373 6.88 0.05 -20.95
CA ASP A 373 7.55 0.50 -22.16
C ASP A 373 6.76 0.06 -23.39
N ASP A 374 6.21 1.02 -24.15
CA ASP A 374 5.35 0.80 -25.32
C ASP A 374 6.14 0.35 -26.57
N THR A 375 7.47 0.33 -26.50
CA THR A 375 8.31 -0.25 -27.56
C THR A 375 8.33 -1.78 -27.54
N ASN A 376 7.88 -2.41 -26.44
CA ASN A 376 7.85 -3.84 -26.27
C ASN A 376 6.59 -4.46 -26.89
N SER A 377 6.75 -5.35 -27.88
CA SER A 377 5.61 -6.05 -28.48
C SER A 377 5.00 -7.09 -27.51
N PRO A 378 3.69 -7.43 -27.66
CA PRO A 378 3.06 -8.48 -26.86
C PRO A 378 3.80 -9.82 -26.91
N GLU A 379 4.35 -10.21 -28.08
CA GLU A 379 5.09 -11.46 -28.24
C GLU A 379 6.40 -11.44 -27.45
N MET A 380 7.09 -10.30 -27.44
CA MET A 380 8.31 -10.13 -26.65
C MET A 380 7.99 -10.19 -25.16
N LEU A 381 6.94 -9.52 -24.71
CA LEU A 381 6.47 -9.58 -23.32
C LEU A 381 6.14 -11.02 -22.91
N LEU A 382 5.39 -11.76 -23.71
CA LEU A 382 5.07 -13.17 -23.46
C LEU A 382 6.32 -14.05 -23.38
N LYS A 383 7.30 -13.83 -24.29
CA LYS A 383 8.57 -14.56 -24.29
C LYS A 383 9.34 -14.37 -22.99
N GLU A 384 9.45 -13.13 -22.52
CA GLU A 384 10.15 -12.80 -21.26
C GLU A 384 9.42 -13.41 -20.04
N HIS A 385 8.09 -13.34 -19.99
CA HIS A 385 7.31 -13.97 -18.93
C HIS A 385 7.46 -15.51 -18.93
N ARG A 386 7.43 -16.14 -20.10
CA ARG A 386 7.67 -17.60 -20.21
C ARG A 386 9.08 -17.99 -19.77
N ALA A 387 10.07 -17.12 -19.95
CA ALA A 387 11.42 -17.39 -19.45
C ALA A 387 11.45 -17.46 -17.92
N PHE A 388 10.70 -16.57 -17.23
CA PHE A 388 10.50 -16.64 -15.78
C PHE A 388 9.86 -17.98 -15.37
N GLY A 389 8.72 -18.34 -15.97
CA GLY A 389 8.01 -19.59 -15.67
C GLY A 389 8.93 -20.80 -15.86
N LYS A 390 9.55 -20.92 -17.03
CA LYS A 390 10.46 -22.02 -17.35
C LYS A 390 11.60 -22.17 -16.34
N TRP A 391 12.13 -21.07 -15.82
CA TRP A 391 13.20 -21.11 -14.83
C TRP A 391 12.73 -21.52 -13.45
N HIS A 392 11.65 -20.96 -12.95
CA HIS A 392 11.23 -21.16 -11.56
C HIS A 392 10.39 -22.41 -11.34
N GLU A 393 9.76 -22.98 -12.37
CA GLU A 393 8.97 -24.22 -12.31
C GLU A 393 9.79 -25.50 -12.21
N ARG A 394 11.12 -25.44 -12.29
CA ARG A 394 12.02 -26.63 -12.17
C ARG A 394 11.84 -27.42 -10.89
N HIS A 395 11.27 -26.80 -9.86
CA HIS A 395 11.04 -27.38 -8.56
C HIS A 395 9.55 -27.66 -8.28
N ALA A 396 8.75 -27.81 -9.34
CA ALA A 396 7.32 -28.13 -9.20
C ALA A 396 7.13 -29.47 -8.44
N LEU A 397 6.18 -29.46 -7.52
CA LEU A 397 5.86 -30.65 -6.73
C LEU A 397 5.06 -31.65 -7.57
N PRO A 398 5.07 -32.95 -7.23
CA PRO A 398 4.21 -33.92 -7.91
C PRO A 398 2.73 -33.54 -7.80
N LYS A 399 1.98 -33.63 -8.91
CA LYS A 399 0.54 -33.32 -8.98
C LYS A 399 -0.34 -34.39 -8.30
N LYS A 400 0.04 -34.79 -7.08
CA LYS A 400 -0.74 -35.72 -6.23
C LYS A 400 -1.31 -34.93 -5.07
N TYR A 401 -2.64 -34.79 -5.02
CA TYR A 401 -3.34 -34.02 -4.00
C TYR A 401 -4.25 -34.93 -3.19
N ALA A 402 -4.38 -34.69 -1.89
CA ALA A 402 -5.28 -35.38 -0.98
C ALA A 402 -6.73 -34.81 -1.01
N ASN A 403 -6.98 -33.83 -1.87
CA ASN A 403 -8.27 -33.18 -2.04
C ASN A 403 -9.30 -34.17 -2.64
N SER A 404 -10.47 -34.29 -2.03
CA SER A 404 -11.57 -35.09 -2.60
C SER A 404 -12.03 -34.50 -3.95
N ARG A 405 -12.30 -35.38 -4.91
CA ARG A 405 -12.83 -35.01 -6.23
C ARG A 405 -14.35 -34.95 -6.28
N ASP A 406 -14.99 -34.63 -5.16
CA ASP A 406 -16.42 -34.33 -5.15
C ASP A 406 -16.62 -32.90 -5.73
N PRO A 407 -17.34 -32.76 -6.85
CA PRO A 407 -17.49 -31.49 -7.53
C PRO A 407 -18.38 -30.47 -6.78
N GLU A 408 -19.22 -30.94 -5.86
CA GLU A 408 -20.25 -30.12 -5.20
C GLU A 408 -19.93 -29.82 -3.71
N ARG A 409 -18.88 -30.42 -3.15
CA ARG A 409 -18.48 -30.12 -1.75
C ARG A 409 -18.06 -28.67 -1.56
N PRO A 410 -18.06 -28.15 -0.34
CA PRO A 410 -17.45 -26.85 -0.03
C PRO A 410 -15.98 -26.78 -0.44
N LEU A 411 -15.58 -25.64 -0.98
CA LEU A 411 -14.24 -25.38 -1.50
C LEU A 411 -13.40 -24.57 -0.51
N ARG A 412 -12.12 -24.89 -0.42
CA ARG A 412 -11.10 -24.16 0.33
C ARG A 412 -10.35 -23.25 -0.65
N ILE A 413 -10.62 -21.95 -0.56
CA ILE A 413 -10.03 -20.94 -1.44
C ILE A 413 -8.89 -20.25 -0.70
N GLY A 414 -7.67 -20.33 -1.22
CA GLY A 414 -6.49 -19.65 -0.69
C GLY A 414 -6.21 -18.36 -1.45
N PHE A 415 -5.92 -17.28 -0.73
CA PHE A 415 -5.45 -16.02 -1.29
C PHE A 415 -4.02 -15.75 -0.83
N VAL A 416 -3.11 -15.45 -1.76
CA VAL A 416 -1.71 -15.11 -1.46
C VAL A 416 -1.41 -13.70 -1.92
N SER A 417 -0.98 -12.82 -1.00
CA SER A 417 -0.57 -11.46 -1.34
C SER A 417 0.25 -10.80 -0.23
N GLY A 418 1.12 -9.87 -0.60
CA GLY A 418 1.73 -8.89 0.30
C GLY A 418 0.92 -7.59 0.44
N ASP A 419 -0.20 -7.45 -0.27
CA ASP A 419 -0.94 -6.20 -0.42
C ASP A 419 -2.32 -6.23 0.28
N LEU A 420 -2.49 -7.09 1.31
CA LEU A 420 -3.71 -7.20 2.11
C LEU A 420 -3.74 -6.15 3.25
N LEU A 421 -3.47 -4.90 2.89
CA LEU A 421 -3.46 -3.72 3.75
C LEU A 421 -4.11 -2.56 2.95
N ASN A 422 -3.99 -1.33 3.41
CA ASN A 422 -4.50 -0.15 2.68
C ASN A 422 -3.78 0.02 1.32
N HIS A 423 -4.17 -0.81 0.37
CA HIS A 423 -3.63 -0.92 -0.98
C HIS A 423 -4.75 -1.16 -1.99
N ALA A 424 -4.55 -0.78 -3.25
CA ALA A 424 -5.55 -0.93 -4.32
C ALA A 424 -6.10 -2.37 -4.44
N VAL A 425 -5.22 -3.38 -4.36
CA VAL A 425 -5.60 -4.80 -4.37
C VAL A 425 -6.60 -5.13 -3.27
N ALA A 426 -6.33 -4.69 -2.04
CA ALA A 426 -7.20 -4.96 -0.90
C ALA A 426 -8.54 -4.22 -1.02
N HIS A 427 -8.54 -3.00 -1.57
CA HIS A 427 -9.79 -2.25 -1.82
C HIS A 427 -10.69 -2.91 -2.87
N TYR A 428 -10.11 -3.58 -3.86
CA TYR A 428 -10.87 -4.39 -4.81
C TYR A 428 -11.32 -5.73 -4.19
N LEU A 429 -10.47 -6.34 -3.38
CA LEU A 429 -10.72 -7.66 -2.82
C LEU A 429 -11.76 -7.65 -1.69
N LEU A 430 -11.68 -6.68 -0.76
CA LEU A 430 -12.48 -6.64 0.46
C LEU A 430 -14.00 -6.75 0.18
N PRO A 431 -14.59 -5.95 -0.73
CA PRO A 431 -16.02 -6.06 -1.00
C PRO A 431 -16.42 -7.43 -1.55
N VAL A 432 -15.55 -8.11 -2.31
CA VAL A 432 -15.80 -9.46 -2.81
C VAL A 432 -15.75 -10.48 -1.69
N VAL A 433 -14.75 -10.37 -0.82
CA VAL A 433 -14.57 -11.28 0.33
C VAL A 433 -15.74 -11.18 1.31
N GLU A 434 -16.30 -10.00 1.52
CA GLU A 434 -17.51 -9.79 2.33
C GLU A 434 -18.71 -10.59 1.84
N TYR A 435 -18.86 -10.76 0.53
CA TYR A 435 -19.90 -11.61 -0.07
C TYR A 435 -19.52 -13.11 -0.03
N LEU A 436 -18.32 -13.45 -0.46
CA LEU A 436 -17.88 -14.85 -0.53
C LEU A 436 -17.85 -15.53 0.85
N SER A 437 -17.55 -14.78 1.92
CA SER A 437 -17.52 -15.32 3.28
C SER A 437 -18.90 -15.74 3.80
N ARG A 438 -19.97 -15.31 3.16
CA ARG A 438 -21.36 -15.68 3.50
C ARG A 438 -21.83 -16.95 2.79
N ASP A 439 -21.08 -17.40 1.76
CA ASP A 439 -21.39 -18.63 1.04
C ASP A 439 -20.92 -19.86 1.84
N PRO A 440 -21.83 -20.72 2.36
CA PRO A 440 -21.44 -21.89 3.13
C PRO A 440 -20.64 -22.91 2.33
N ASN A 441 -20.62 -22.78 1.00
CA ASN A 441 -19.84 -23.65 0.12
C ASN A 441 -18.41 -23.15 -0.12
N LEU A 442 -17.99 -22.05 0.51
CA LEU A 442 -16.65 -21.48 0.41
C LEU A 442 -16.01 -21.30 1.79
N SER A 443 -14.75 -21.64 1.89
CA SER A 443 -13.91 -21.39 3.06
C SER A 443 -12.69 -20.60 2.62
N LEU A 444 -12.50 -19.38 3.15
CA LEU A 444 -11.49 -18.43 2.69
C LEU A 444 -10.25 -18.48 3.58
N HIS A 445 -9.10 -18.72 2.97
CA HIS A 445 -7.81 -18.89 3.65
C HIS A 445 -6.82 -17.86 3.12
N PHE A 446 -6.17 -17.08 4.00
CA PHE A 446 -5.27 -16.01 3.61
C PHE A 446 -3.83 -16.29 4.01
N TYR A 447 -2.91 -16.12 3.06
CA TYR A 447 -1.46 -16.22 3.22
C TYR A 447 -0.86 -14.83 2.99
N TYR A 448 -0.75 -14.06 4.07
CA TYR A 448 -0.33 -12.66 4.03
C TYR A 448 1.19 -12.52 4.06
N ASN A 449 1.76 -11.96 3.01
CA ASN A 449 3.21 -11.86 2.82
C ASN A 449 3.78 -10.48 3.15
N TYR A 450 3.37 -9.91 4.29
CA TYR A 450 3.95 -8.66 4.79
C TYR A 450 3.90 -8.58 6.31
N VAL A 451 4.71 -7.66 6.89
CA VAL A 451 4.82 -7.48 8.34
C VAL A 451 3.94 -6.35 8.89
N ILE A 452 3.50 -5.42 8.02
CA ILE A 452 2.65 -4.30 8.40
C ILE A 452 1.19 -4.73 8.30
N GLU A 453 0.44 -4.46 9.34
CA GLU A 453 -1.01 -4.67 9.40
C GLU A 453 -1.71 -3.33 9.71
N ASP A 454 -2.86 -3.12 9.09
CA ASP A 454 -3.67 -1.92 9.29
C ASP A 454 -5.16 -2.26 9.43
N HIS A 455 -6.02 -1.25 9.44
CA HIS A 455 -7.46 -1.41 9.57
C HIS A 455 -8.09 -2.22 8.40
N ILE A 456 -7.54 -2.15 7.19
CA ILE A 456 -7.99 -2.97 6.04
C ILE A 456 -7.59 -4.43 6.26
N THR A 457 -6.36 -4.68 6.75
CA THR A 457 -5.92 -6.02 7.16
C THR A 457 -6.88 -6.64 8.17
N ALA A 458 -7.28 -5.85 9.19
CA ALA A 458 -8.22 -6.29 10.21
C ALA A 458 -9.61 -6.65 9.62
N LYS A 459 -10.13 -5.83 8.69
CA LYS A 459 -11.38 -6.10 7.99
C LYS A 459 -11.31 -7.39 7.18
N LEU A 460 -10.27 -7.59 6.37
CA LEU A 460 -10.09 -8.82 5.59
C LEU A 460 -10.00 -10.06 6.50
N ARG A 461 -9.26 -9.95 7.61
CA ARG A 461 -9.09 -11.03 8.60
C ARG A 461 -10.42 -11.45 9.22
N ALA A 462 -11.36 -10.54 9.43
CA ALA A 462 -12.67 -10.85 9.99
C ALA A 462 -13.51 -11.79 9.10
N HIS A 463 -13.22 -11.88 7.81
CA HIS A 463 -13.89 -12.76 6.85
C HIS A 463 -13.10 -14.05 6.57
N ALA A 464 -11.94 -14.23 7.19
CA ALA A 464 -11.06 -15.36 6.94
C ALA A 464 -11.43 -16.56 7.83
N ALA A 465 -11.52 -17.75 7.24
CA ALA A 465 -11.53 -19.01 7.99
C ALA A 465 -10.17 -19.25 8.63
N THR A 466 -9.08 -18.89 7.93
CA THR A 466 -7.72 -18.86 8.48
C THR A 466 -6.94 -17.66 7.92
N TRP A 467 -6.14 -17.05 8.77
CA TRP A 467 -5.20 -15.98 8.42
C TRP A 467 -3.80 -16.34 8.87
N GLN A 468 -2.85 -16.32 7.95
CA GLN A 468 -1.46 -16.71 8.23
C GLN A 468 -0.51 -15.67 7.66
N THR A 469 0.33 -15.08 8.51
CA THR A 469 1.42 -14.21 8.08
C THR A 469 2.61 -15.08 7.69
N VAL A 470 2.95 -15.07 6.38
CA VAL A 470 3.90 -16.02 5.78
C VAL A 470 5.23 -15.38 5.36
N THR A 471 5.48 -14.13 5.74
CA THR A 471 6.67 -13.36 5.36
C THR A 471 7.98 -14.07 5.72
N MET A 472 7.99 -14.80 6.85
CA MET A 472 9.17 -15.50 7.34
C MET A 472 9.35 -16.91 6.75
N LEU A 473 8.35 -17.43 6.02
CA LEU A 473 8.43 -18.74 5.40
C LEU A 473 9.19 -18.69 4.07
N GLY A 474 10.10 -19.65 3.85
CA GLY A 474 10.66 -19.90 2.53
C GLY A 474 9.61 -20.50 1.60
N ASP A 475 9.80 -20.34 0.27
CA ASP A 475 8.81 -20.79 -0.73
C ASP A 475 8.52 -22.30 -0.69
N ALA A 476 9.52 -23.12 -0.33
CA ALA A 476 9.31 -24.56 -0.18
C ALA A 476 8.41 -24.89 1.02
N ALA A 477 8.66 -24.23 2.16
CA ALA A 477 7.88 -24.44 3.38
C ALA A 477 6.44 -23.91 3.21
N LEU A 478 6.27 -22.74 2.57
CA LEU A 478 4.95 -22.21 2.27
C LEU A 478 4.16 -23.11 1.32
N ALA A 479 4.81 -23.65 0.27
CA ALA A 479 4.16 -24.58 -0.65
C ALA A 479 3.71 -25.86 0.05
N GLU A 480 4.53 -26.40 0.97
CA GLU A 480 4.16 -27.56 1.78
C GLU A 480 2.99 -27.24 2.72
N GLN A 481 3.01 -26.09 3.37
CA GLN A 481 1.93 -25.64 4.25
C GLN A 481 0.60 -25.51 3.49
N ILE A 482 0.58 -24.82 2.34
CA ILE A 482 -0.62 -24.68 1.50
C ILE A 482 -1.17 -26.06 1.10
N ARG A 483 -0.27 -27.01 0.78
CA ARG A 483 -0.65 -28.38 0.47
C ARG A 483 -1.27 -29.11 1.67
N ASN A 484 -0.68 -28.96 2.85
CA ASN A 484 -1.19 -29.54 4.10
C ASN A 484 -2.54 -28.93 4.50
N ASP A 485 -2.74 -27.64 4.24
CA ASP A 485 -4.01 -26.94 4.42
C ASP A 485 -5.08 -27.40 3.42
N ARG A 486 -4.73 -28.26 2.44
CA ARG A 486 -5.62 -28.81 1.40
C ARG A 486 -6.40 -27.74 0.66
N ILE A 487 -5.74 -26.65 0.30
CA ILE A 487 -6.35 -25.61 -0.53
C ILE A 487 -6.74 -26.23 -1.87
N ASP A 488 -7.97 -25.95 -2.33
CA ASP A 488 -8.49 -26.46 -3.59
C ASP A 488 -8.10 -25.55 -4.76
N ILE A 489 -8.32 -24.27 -4.58
CA ILE A 489 -7.97 -23.23 -5.55
C ILE A 489 -7.17 -22.15 -4.84
N LEU A 490 -5.94 -21.92 -5.29
CA LEU A 490 -5.06 -20.88 -4.77
C LEU A 490 -5.04 -19.69 -5.73
N ILE A 491 -5.38 -18.50 -5.22
CA ILE A 491 -5.44 -17.26 -6.00
C ILE A 491 -4.26 -16.37 -5.62
N ASP A 492 -3.40 -16.11 -6.59
CA ASP A 492 -2.35 -15.09 -6.51
C ASP A 492 -2.96 -13.71 -6.76
N LEU A 493 -2.68 -12.75 -5.87
CA LEU A 493 -3.17 -11.38 -5.99
C LEU A 493 -2.03 -10.38 -6.24
N SER A 494 -0.85 -10.86 -6.60
CA SER A 494 0.34 -10.02 -6.77
C SER A 494 0.90 -10.06 -8.20
N GLY A 495 0.93 -11.24 -8.84
CA GLY A 495 1.65 -11.41 -10.09
C GLY A 495 3.11 -10.97 -9.95
N HIS A 496 3.64 -10.22 -10.90
CA HIS A 496 5.02 -9.71 -10.87
C HIS A 496 5.18 -8.37 -10.13
N THR A 497 4.26 -8.00 -9.24
CA THR A 497 4.44 -6.85 -8.34
C THR A 497 5.30 -7.21 -7.13
N GLY A 498 5.61 -6.21 -6.29
CA GLY A 498 6.41 -6.44 -5.09
C GLY A 498 5.79 -7.44 -4.11
N ARG A 499 6.63 -8.09 -3.32
CA ARG A 499 6.19 -9.06 -2.29
C ARG A 499 5.36 -10.25 -2.82
N ASN A 500 5.49 -10.59 -4.10
CA ASN A 500 4.81 -11.76 -4.67
C ASN A 500 5.39 -13.09 -4.12
N ARG A 501 4.66 -14.16 -4.37
CA ARG A 501 5.04 -15.54 -4.02
C ARG A 501 4.96 -16.48 -5.22
N LEU A 502 5.25 -15.97 -6.42
CA LEU A 502 5.21 -16.77 -7.64
C LEU A 502 6.11 -18.00 -7.58
N VAL A 503 7.27 -17.92 -6.91
CA VAL A 503 8.15 -19.10 -6.69
C VAL A 503 7.48 -20.17 -5.83
N THR A 504 6.60 -19.79 -4.89
CA THR A 504 5.75 -20.75 -4.17
C THR A 504 4.73 -21.40 -5.11
N LEU A 505 4.06 -20.60 -5.94
CA LEU A 505 3.07 -21.09 -6.91
C LEU A 505 3.72 -21.94 -8.03
N ALA A 506 4.99 -21.64 -8.39
CA ALA A 506 5.79 -22.46 -9.30
C ALA A 506 5.94 -23.91 -8.83
N ARG A 507 5.83 -24.17 -7.52
CA ARG A 507 5.83 -25.52 -6.94
C ARG A 507 4.50 -26.25 -7.07
N LYS A 508 3.44 -25.57 -7.52
CA LYS A 508 2.08 -26.14 -7.69
C LYS A 508 1.54 -26.77 -6.38
N PRO A 509 1.42 -25.98 -5.28
CA PRO A 509 0.93 -26.51 -4.00
C PRO A 509 -0.56 -26.88 -3.98
N ALA A 510 -1.39 -26.29 -4.83
CA ALA A 510 -2.82 -26.52 -4.92
C ALA A 510 -3.23 -27.19 -6.25
N PRO A 511 -4.33 -27.96 -6.29
CA PRO A 511 -4.88 -28.57 -7.50
C PRO A 511 -5.07 -27.56 -8.64
N LEU A 512 -5.68 -26.41 -8.32
CA LEU A 512 -5.90 -25.31 -9.22
C LEU A 512 -5.24 -24.02 -8.69
N GLN A 513 -4.71 -23.23 -9.60
CA GLN A 513 -4.12 -21.93 -9.28
C GLN A 513 -4.60 -20.90 -10.28
N ALA A 514 -4.89 -19.69 -9.78
CA ALA A 514 -5.30 -18.57 -10.61
C ALA A 514 -4.52 -17.31 -10.23
N SER A 515 -4.35 -16.38 -11.17
CA SER A 515 -3.86 -15.02 -10.89
C SER A 515 -4.98 -14.01 -11.11
N TRP A 516 -5.09 -12.99 -10.24
CA TRP A 516 -6.17 -12.00 -10.25
C TRP A 516 -5.71 -10.63 -9.72
N ILE A 517 -6.20 -9.56 -10.33
CA ILE A 517 -6.12 -8.13 -9.97
C ILE A 517 -4.75 -7.50 -9.68
N GLY A 518 -3.75 -8.24 -9.25
CA GLY A 518 -2.46 -7.64 -8.82
C GLY A 518 -1.56 -7.19 -9.95
N TYR A 519 -1.60 -7.89 -11.07
CA TYR A 519 -0.70 -7.67 -12.22
C TYR A 519 -1.48 -7.73 -13.54
N PRO A 520 -1.35 -6.73 -14.41
CA PRO A 520 -2.11 -6.68 -15.66
C PRO A 520 -1.40 -7.43 -16.79
N GLY A 521 -1.31 -8.75 -16.69
CA GLY A 521 -0.66 -9.60 -17.69
C GLY A 521 -0.48 -11.04 -17.22
N THR A 522 0.03 -11.88 -18.11
CA THR A 522 0.37 -13.26 -17.81
C THR A 522 1.45 -13.34 -16.73
N THR A 523 1.40 -14.37 -15.89
CA THR A 523 2.52 -14.69 -15.00
C THR A 523 3.65 -15.42 -15.71
N GLY A 524 3.38 -15.93 -16.95
CA GLY A 524 4.32 -16.72 -17.74
C GLY A 524 4.47 -18.16 -17.25
N MET A 525 3.65 -18.59 -16.27
CA MET A 525 3.81 -19.86 -15.57
C MET A 525 2.76 -20.89 -15.97
N SER A 526 3.21 -22.09 -16.34
CA SER A 526 2.34 -23.23 -16.67
C SER A 526 1.70 -23.89 -15.42
N THR A 527 2.21 -23.57 -14.25
CA THR A 527 1.65 -24.02 -12.97
C THR A 527 0.47 -23.16 -12.51
N ILE A 528 0.21 -22.00 -13.11
CA ILE A 528 -0.99 -21.20 -12.90
C ILE A 528 -1.96 -21.51 -14.03
N ASP A 529 -3.12 -22.07 -13.68
CA ASP A 529 -4.08 -22.62 -14.65
C ASP A 529 -4.93 -21.52 -15.31
N TYR A 530 -5.27 -20.49 -14.54
CA TYR A 530 -6.23 -19.47 -14.96
C TYR A 530 -5.77 -18.03 -14.64
N TYR A 531 -6.17 -17.11 -15.51
CA TYR A 531 -6.11 -15.68 -15.27
C TYR A 531 -7.55 -15.12 -15.21
N LEU A 532 -7.92 -14.50 -14.09
CA LEU A 532 -9.26 -13.94 -13.88
C LEU A 532 -9.33 -12.52 -14.45
N SER A 533 -10.24 -12.29 -15.37
CA SER A 533 -10.41 -11.05 -16.11
C SER A 533 -11.90 -10.76 -16.41
N ASP A 534 -12.18 -9.93 -17.40
CA ASP A 534 -13.50 -9.73 -17.98
C ASP A 534 -13.43 -9.61 -19.52
N SER A 535 -14.60 -9.67 -20.15
CA SER A 535 -14.73 -9.67 -21.62
C SER A 535 -14.33 -8.34 -22.29
N ILE A 536 -14.22 -7.24 -21.54
CA ILE A 536 -13.81 -5.93 -22.09
C ILE A 536 -12.28 -5.77 -22.01
N VAL A 537 -11.67 -6.16 -20.89
CA VAL A 537 -10.21 -6.15 -20.73
C VAL A 537 -9.57 -7.19 -21.63
N THR A 538 -10.13 -8.41 -21.66
CA THR A 538 -9.64 -9.54 -22.46
C THR A 538 -10.74 -10.12 -23.34
N PRO A 539 -11.13 -9.47 -24.46
CA PRO A 539 -12.10 -10.00 -25.39
C PRO A 539 -11.68 -11.38 -25.89
N ALA A 540 -12.64 -12.27 -26.12
CA ALA A 540 -12.37 -13.63 -26.56
C ALA A 540 -11.71 -13.64 -27.93
N GLY A 541 -10.56 -14.33 -28.04
CA GLY A 541 -9.82 -14.49 -29.28
C GLY A 541 -8.94 -13.31 -29.68
N GLU A 542 -8.94 -12.18 -28.92
CA GLU A 542 -8.07 -11.03 -29.22
C GLU A 542 -6.72 -11.08 -28.48
N LEU A 543 -6.74 -11.50 -27.22
CA LEU A 543 -5.55 -11.42 -26.35
C LEU A 543 -5.18 -12.78 -25.72
N ASP A 544 -5.90 -13.85 -26.02
CA ASP A 544 -5.67 -15.18 -25.43
C ASP A 544 -4.26 -15.71 -25.72
N ASP A 545 -3.65 -15.31 -26.83
CA ASP A 545 -2.29 -15.68 -27.25
C ASP A 545 -1.19 -14.93 -26.46
N GLN A 546 -1.53 -13.89 -25.72
CA GLN A 546 -0.62 -13.16 -24.83
C GLN A 546 -0.49 -13.82 -23.45
N PHE A 547 -1.19 -14.91 -23.18
CA PHE A 547 -1.22 -15.61 -21.91
C PHE A 547 -0.69 -17.05 -21.99
N VAL A 548 -0.12 -17.50 -20.89
CA VAL A 548 0.16 -18.93 -20.64
C VAL A 548 -1.08 -19.58 -20.00
N GLU A 549 -1.72 -18.85 -19.11
CA GLU A 549 -2.92 -19.22 -18.38
C GLU A 549 -4.16 -19.22 -19.31
N LYS A 550 -5.21 -19.93 -18.91
CA LYS A 550 -6.53 -19.82 -19.54
C LYS A 550 -7.31 -18.67 -18.92
N ILE A 551 -8.00 -17.89 -19.75
CA ILE A 551 -8.68 -16.67 -19.31
C ILE A 551 -10.10 -17.03 -18.86
N VAL A 552 -10.44 -16.63 -17.64
CA VAL A 552 -11.82 -16.68 -17.12
C VAL A 552 -12.38 -15.27 -17.12
N ARG A 553 -13.46 -15.07 -17.86
CA ARG A 553 -14.10 -13.76 -18.00
C ARG A 553 -15.29 -13.66 -17.06
N MET A 554 -15.15 -12.85 -16.04
CA MET A 554 -16.16 -12.52 -15.05
C MET A 554 -17.02 -11.31 -15.52
N PRO A 555 -18.12 -10.99 -14.83
CA PRO A 555 -18.94 -9.80 -15.16
C PRO A 555 -18.15 -8.48 -15.15
N ALA A 556 -17.15 -8.37 -14.26
CA ALA A 556 -16.13 -7.33 -14.29
C ALA A 556 -14.83 -7.87 -13.71
N LEU A 557 -13.69 -7.30 -14.13
CA LEU A 557 -12.36 -7.65 -13.62
C LEU A 557 -12.27 -7.53 -12.10
N ALA A 558 -12.79 -6.44 -11.55
CA ALA A 558 -12.81 -6.15 -10.12
C ALA A 558 -13.96 -5.20 -9.78
N PRO A 559 -14.47 -5.21 -8.53
CA PRO A 559 -15.44 -4.23 -8.09
C PRO A 559 -14.76 -2.91 -7.71
N TYR A 560 -15.52 -1.83 -7.71
CA TYR A 560 -15.14 -0.57 -7.11
C TYR A 560 -16.14 -0.19 -6.02
N ALA A 561 -15.67 -0.13 -4.78
CA ALA A 561 -16.45 0.38 -3.67
C ALA A 561 -16.06 1.84 -3.41
N PRO A 562 -16.92 2.82 -3.74
CA PRO A 562 -16.64 4.22 -3.46
C PRO A 562 -16.45 4.44 -1.96
N PRO A 563 -15.55 5.34 -1.54
CA PRO A 563 -15.42 5.71 -0.14
C PRO A 563 -16.74 6.27 0.42
N VAL A 564 -17.06 5.97 1.69
CA VAL A 564 -18.33 6.33 2.32
C VAL A 564 -18.55 7.86 2.33
N ASN A 565 -17.48 8.64 2.54
CA ASN A 565 -17.51 10.10 2.63
C ASN A 565 -17.04 10.76 1.32
N CYS A 566 -17.63 10.38 0.18
CA CYS A 566 -17.32 11.01 -1.09
C CYS A 566 -17.98 12.38 -1.23
N PRO A 567 -17.25 13.40 -1.72
CA PRO A 567 -17.86 14.67 -2.10
C PRO A 567 -18.95 14.49 -3.18
N PRO A 568 -19.97 15.36 -3.21
CA PRO A 568 -20.92 15.36 -4.32
C PRO A 568 -20.23 15.73 -5.63
N VAL A 569 -20.83 15.38 -6.76
CA VAL A 569 -20.38 15.87 -8.07
C VAL A 569 -20.76 17.36 -8.16
N ASN A 570 -19.79 18.21 -8.50
CA ASN A 570 -20.04 19.63 -8.71
C ASN A 570 -20.41 19.95 -10.18
N GLY A 571 -20.86 21.18 -10.44
CA GLY A 571 -21.05 21.70 -11.80
C GLY A 571 -19.73 21.72 -12.60
N LEU A 572 -19.84 21.80 -13.92
CA LEU A 572 -18.69 21.83 -14.83
C LEU A 572 -17.82 23.09 -14.57
N PRO A 573 -16.57 22.96 -14.14
CA PRO A 573 -15.71 24.12 -13.85
C PRO A 573 -15.55 25.09 -15.01
N ALA A 574 -15.46 24.60 -16.23
CA ALA A 574 -15.27 25.44 -17.43
C ALA A 574 -16.34 26.50 -17.61
N LEU A 575 -17.57 26.25 -17.19
CA LEU A 575 -18.68 27.21 -17.28
C LEU A 575 -18.47 28.45 -16.38
N HIS A 576 -17.74 28.30 -15.27
CA HIS A 576 -17.41 29.40 -14.37
C HIS A 576 -16.05 30.02 -14.66
N ASN A 577 -15.10 29.20 -15.07
CA ASN A 577 -13.72 29.65 -15.28
C ASN A 577 -13.52 30.34 -16.62
N GLY A 578 -14.37 30.06 -17.61
CA GLY A 578 -14.21 30.51 -18.98
C GLY A 578 -13.11 29.80 -19.77
N TYR A 579 -12.54 28.75 -19.23
CA TYR A 579 -11.55 27.85 -19.86
C TYR A 579 -11.68 26.44 -19.36
N VAL A 580 -11.28 25.46 -20.18
CA VAL A 580 -11.26 24.04 -19.82
C VAL A 580 -10.01 23.71 -19.01
N THR A 581 -10.20 22.93 -17.96
CA THR A 581 -9.12 22.37 -17.14
C THR A 581 -9.00 20.87 -17.37
N TYR A 582 -7.89 20.46 -17.97
CA TYR A 582 -7.51 19.07 -18.02
C TYR A 582 -6.89 18.63 -16.69
N GLY A 583 -6.90 17.31 -16.40
CA GLY A 583 -6.28 16.81 -15.18
C GLY A 583 -5.73 15.40 -15.31
N SER A 584 -4.74 15.08 -14.47
CA SER A 584 -4.29 13.69 -14.25
C SER A 584 -3.85 13.50 -12.81
N PHE A 585 -4.29 12.41 -12.20
CA PHE A 585 -3.97 12.04 -10.81
C PHE A 585 -3.20 10.74 -10.73
N ASN A 586 -2.51 10.38 -11.81
CA ASN A 586 -1.70 9.18 -11.89
C ASN A 586 -0.41 9.30 -11.07
N ARG A 587 0.15 8.16 -10.65
CA ARG A 587 1.41 8.10 -9.90
C ARG A 587 2.57 8.59 -10.75
N LEU A 588 3.58 9.18 -10.11
CA LEU A 588 4.78 9.72 -10.76
C LEU A 588 5.44 8.71 -11.71
N ASN A 589 5.52 7.42 -11.33
CA ASN A 589 6.12 6.38 -12.16
C ASN A 589 5.39 6.06 -13.49
N LYS A 590 4.21 6.64 -13.70
CA LYS A 590 3.48 6.62 -14.99
C LYS A 590 3.69 7.89 -15.81
N LEU A 591 4.29 8.93 -15.22
CA LEU A 591 4.52 10.22 -15.88
C LEU A 591 5.92 10.18 -16.54
N ARG A 592 5.93 10.10 -17.85
CA ARG A 592 7.15 10.05 -18.68
C ARG A 592 7.11 11.17 -19.70
N GLU A 593 8.25 11.48 -20.32
CA GLU A 593 8.36 12.56 -21.33
C GLU A 593 7.37 12.38 -22.48
N ASP A 594 7.19 11.15 -22.99
CA ASP A 594 6.28 10.84 -24.09
C ASP A 594 4.80 11.01 -23.72
N VAL A 595 4.42 10.72 -22.46
CA VAL A 595 3.10 11.00 -21.89
C VAL A 595 2.86 12.51 -21.82
N ILE A 596 3.85 13.24 -21.31
CA ILE A 596 3.79 14.71 -21.20
C ILE A 596 3.74 15.35 -22.59
N ALA A 597 4.50 14.85 -23.57
CA ALA A 597 4.45 15.32 -24.95
C ALA A 597 3.06 15.17 -25.58
N LEU A 598 2.36 14.04 -25.30
CA LEU A 598 0.97 13.85 -25.75
C LEU A 598 0.01 14.84 -25.08
N TRP A 599 0.12 15.06 -23.76
CA TRP A 599 -0.70 16.02 -23.04
C TRP A 599 -0.39 17.48 -23.48
N ALA A 600 0.87 17.80 -23.74
CA ALA A 600 1.27 19.08 -24.29
C ALA A 600 0.68 19.34 -25.68
N ALA A 601 0.54 18.30 -26.52
CA ALA A 601 -0.14 18.44 -27.82
C ALA A 601 -1.63 18.83 -27.65
N VAL A 602 -2.33 18.28 -26.65
CA VAL A 602 -3.69 18.71 -26.30
C VAL A 602 -3.71 20.17 -25.86
N LEU A 603 -2.80 20.58 -24.96
CA LEU A 603 -2.72 21.96 -24.46
C LEU A 603 -2.34 22.96 -25.55
N ARG A 604 -1.48 22.60 -26.52
CA ARG A 604 -1.15 23.45 -27.67
C ARG A 604 -2.35 23.70 -28.58
N ALA A 605 -3.13 22.62 -28.80
CA ALA A 605 -4.33 22.69 -29.62
C ALA A 605 -5.49 23.44 -28.95
N LYS A 606 -5.48 23.60 -27.62
CA LYS A 606 -6.43 24.41 -26.84
C LYS A 606 -5.68 25.46 -25.99
N PRO A 607 -5.26 26.62 -26.56
CA PRO A 607 -4.35 27.57 -25.91
C PRO A 607 -4.85 28.10 -24.55
N ASP A 608 -6.16 28.29 -24.40
CA ASP A 608 -6.75 28.84 -23.18
C ASP A 608 -6.91 27.82 -22.06
N SER A 609 -6.67 26.51 -22.33
CA SER A 609 -6.83 25.46 -21.34
C SER A 609 -5.70 25.45 -20.30
N LYS A 610 -6.00 24.86 -19.14
CA LYS A 610 -5.03 24.62 -18.06
C LYS A 610 -4.97 23.15 -17.71
N MET A 611 -3.96 22.77 -16.91
CA MET A 611 -3.83 21.38 -16.46
C MET A 611 -3.52 21.29 -14.97
N VAL A 612 -4.23 20.38 -14.29
CA VAL A 612 -3.97 19.97 -12.91
C VAL A 612 -3.25 18.62 -12.91
N ILE A 613 -2.11 18.53 -12.23
CA ILE A 613 -1.33 17.29 -12.07
C ILE A 613 -1.28 16.95 -10.59
N GLY A 614 -1.93 15.86 -10.20
CA GLY A 614 -2.02 15.42 -8.81
C GLY A 614 -0.94 14.45 -8.40
N ALA A 615 -0.85 14.21 -7.08
CA ALA A 615 0.07 13.27 -6.44
C ALA A 615 1.57 13.61 -6.58
N ILE A 616 1.92 14.89 -6.78
CA ILE A 616 3.30 15.40 -6.90
C ILE A 616 3.68 16.15 -5.62
N GLU A 617 4.51 15.52 -4.79
CA GLU A 617 4.89 16.03 -3.47
C GLU A 617 6.12 16.92 -3.51
N GLN A 618 7.17 16.50 -4.24
CA GLN A 618 8.48 17.16 -4.22
C GLN A 618 8.57 18.26 -5.28
N ASP A 619 9.13 19.41 -4.93
CA ASP A 619 9.32 20.54 -5.85
C ASP A 619 10.15 20.15 -7.07
N ARG A 620 11.17 19.31 -6.89
CA ARG A 620 11.98 18.80 -7.99
C ARG A 620 11.16 18.00 -9.02
N ASP A 621 10.22 17.15 -8.57
CA ASP A 621 9.39 16.39 -9.50
C ASP A 621 8.47 17.33 -10.27
N ARG A 622 7.99 18.39 -9.61
CA ARG A 622 7.26 19.50 -10.24
C ARG A 622 8.10 20.19 -11.27
N ASP A 623 9.35 20.55 -10.93
CA ASP A 623 10.29 21.23 -11.84
C ASP A 623 10.62 20.36 -13.05
N THR A 624 10.82 19.04 -12.83
CA THR A 624 11.09 18.08 -13.90
C THR A 624 9.90 18.00 -14.87
N ILE A 625 8.68 17.81 -14.36
CA ILE A 625 7.48 17.71 -15.19
C ILE A 625 7.21 19.06 -15.90
N ALA A 626 7.33 20.18 -15.19
CA ALA A 626 7.20 21.51 -15.79
C ALA A 626 8.25 21.74 -16.89
N GLY A 627 9.49 21.26 -16.70
CA GLY A 627 10.54 21.29 -17.71
C GLY A 627 10.18 20.51 -18.97
N TRP A 628 9.61 19.31 -18.84
CA TRP A 628 9.11 18.54 -19.99
C TRP A 628 8.00 19.26 -20.75
N PHE A 629 7.02 19.90 -20.05
CA PHE A 629 6.00 20.71 -20.69
C PHE A 629 6.59 21.96 -21.36
N ALA A 630 7.57 22.63 -20.72
CA ALA A 630 8.26 23.77 -21.29
C ALA A 630 9.04 23.41 -22.56
N ALA A 631 9.70 22.23 -22.61
CA ALA A 631 10.35 21.70 -23.79
C ALA A 631 9.37 21.51 -24.97
N GLU A 632 8.10 21.21 -24.65
CA GLU A 632 7.01 21.10 -25.61
C GLU A 632 6.32 22.44 -25.91
N GLY A 633 6.84 23.58 -25.40
CA GLY A 633 6.33 24.92 -25.64
C GLY A 633 5.10 25.32 -24.83
N ILE A 634 4.84 24.62 -23.70
CA ILE A 634 3.75 24.95 -22.78
C ILE A 634 4.26 25.86 -21.66
N ASP A 635 3.60 27.00 -21.47
CA ASP A 635 3.90 27.92 -20.36
C ASP A 635 3.61 27.23 -19.01
N PRO A 636 4.58 27.15 -18.08
CA PRO A 636 4.37 26.59 -16.74
C PRO A 636 3.23 27.24 -15.96
N ALA A 637 2.87 28.50 -16.23
CA ALA A 637 1.72 29.20 -15.62
C ALA A 637 0.36 28.51 -15.92
N ARG A 638 0.29 27.64 -16.93
CA ARG A 638 -0.87 26.83 -17.26
C ARG A 638 -0.99 25.55 -16.43
N LEU A 639 0.04 25.22 -15.65
CA LEU A 639 0.12 23.99 -14.86
C LEU A 639 -0.17 24.27 -13.38
N THR A 640 -0.93 23.40 -12.75
CA THR A 640 -1.16 23.40 -11.29
C THR A 640 -0.82 22.04 -10.72
N PHE A 641 0.13 21.99 -9.81
CA PHE A 641 0.51 20.76 -9.14
C PHE A 641 -0.23 20.62 -7.80
N GLN A 642 -0.72 19.42 -7.51
CA GLN A 642 -1.39 19.06 -6.26
C GLN A 642 -0.61 17.98 -5.53
N PRO A 643 -0.37 18.12 -4.22
CA PRO A 643 0.29 17.07 -3.44
C PRO A 643 -0.62 15.84 -3.28
N ARG A 644 -0.06 14.76 -2.80
CA ARG A 644 -0.86 13.63 -2.28
C ARG A 644 -1.76 14.11 -1.15
N ALA A 645 -2.95 13.53 -1.09
CA ALA A 645 -3.94 13.90 -0.11
C ALA A 645 -4.69 12.66 0.41
N THR A 646 -5.41 12.82 1.54
CA THR A 646 -6.37 11.82 2.00
C THR A 646 -7.47 11.61 0.97
N ILE A 647 -8.11 10.45 0.97
CA ILE A 647 -9.09 10.07 -0.06
C ILE A 647 -10.19 11.15 -0.28
N PRO A 648 -10.84 11.73 0.75
CA PRO A 648 -11.85 12.78 0.53
C PRO A 648 -11.27 14.02 -0.16
N VAL A 649 -10.11 14.50 0.27
CA VAL A 649 -9.44 15.67 -0.32
C VAL A 649 -8.96 15.36 -1.74
N TYR A 650 -8.40 14.18 -1.96
CA TYR A 650 -8.03 13.71 -3.29
C TYR A 650 -9.22 13.69 -4.25
N LEU A 651 -10.37 13.16 -3.81
CA LEU A 651 -11.58 13.17 -4.62
C LEU A 651 -12.08 14.60 -4.89
N GLN A 652 -11.99 15.49 -3.90
CA GLN A 652 -12.37 16.90 -4.06
C GLN A 652 -11.49 17.65 -5.08
N GLN A 653 -10.24 17.23 -5.28
CA GLN A 653 -9.38 17.84 -6.31
C GLN A 653 -9.98 17.71 -7.73
N HIS A 654 -10.81 16.67 -7.98
CA HIS A 654 -11.53 16.49 -9.25
C HIS A 654 -12.58 17.59 -9.52
N HIS A 655 -13.00 18.34 -8.48
CA HIS A 655 -13.87 19.49 -8.65
C HIS A 655 -13.26 20.64 -9.50
N ARG A 656 -11.96 20.62 -9.72
CA ARG A 656 -11.23 21.62 -10.52
C ARG A 656 -11.00 21.18 -11.97
N VAL A 657 -11.36 19.93 -12.30
CA VAL A 657 -11.03 19.29 -13.56
C VAL A 657 -12.29 19.04 -14.37
N ASP A 658 -12.26 19.36 -15.65
CA ASP A 658 -13.32 19.11 -16.61
C ASP A 658 -13.16 17.77 -17.29
N ILE A 659 -11.94 17.43 -17.73
CA ILE A 659 -11.59 16.20 -18.45
C ILE A 659 -10.27 15.67 -17.91
N CYS A 660 -10.22 14.39 -17.55
CA CYS A 660 -8.96 13.72 -17.23
C CYS A 660 -8.24 13.23 -18.49
N LEU A 661 -6.91 13.34 -18.50
CA LEU A 661 -6.03 12.75 -19.50
C LEU A 661 -5.29 11.56 -18.88
N ASP A 662 -5.43 10.39 -19.50
CA ASP A 662 -4.81 9.17 -19.01
C ASP A 662 -3.35 9.03 -19.42
N THR A 663 -2.65 8.11 -18.74
CA THR A 663 -1.27 7.71 -19.03
C THR A 663 -1.23 6.49 -19.94
N PHE A 664 -0.11 6.29 -20.63
CA PHE A 664 0.16 5.13 -21.46
C PHE A 664 1.66 4.72 -21.36
N PRO A 665 2.03 3.49 -21.67
CA PRO A 665 1.22 2.32 -21.99
C PRO A 665 0.49 1.75 -20.77
N TYR A 666 0.89 2.16 -19.57
CA TYR A 666 0.23 1.73 -18.34
C TYR A 666 -0.88 2.71 -17.98
N ALA A 667 -2.10 2.37 -18.39
CA ALA A 667 -3.29 3.19 -18.17
C ALA A 667 -3.64 3.36 -16.69
N GLY A 668 -4.48 4.33 -16.39
CA GLY A 668 -5.15 4.44 -15.10
C GLY A 668 -6.02 3.19 -14.81
N SER A 669 -6.36 2.99 -13.57
CA SER A 669 -7.36 1.99 -13.17
C SER A 669 -8.18 2.62 -12.03
N THR A 670 -7.70 2.55 -10.79
CA THR A 670 -8.34 3.20 -9.64
C THR A 670 -8.49 4.72 -9.85
N THR A 671 -7.49 5.37 -10.46
CA THR A 671 -7.55 6.82 -10.74
C THR A 671 -8.67 7.17 -11.73
N THR A 672 -8.89 6.35 -12.76
CA THR A 672 -9.99 6.51 -13.71
C THR A 672 -11.34 6.28 -13.04
N LEU A 673 -11.49 5.23 -12.23
CA LEU A 673 -12.71 4.97 -11.46
C LEU A 673 -13.04 6.13 -10.50
N ASN A 674 -12.05 6.68 -9.82
CA ASN A 674 -12.23 7.86 -8.97
C ASN A 674 -12.69 9.08 -9.78
N ALA A 675 -12.09 9.34 -10.95
CA ALA A 675 -12.50 10.43 -11.82
C ALA A 675 -13.97 10.25 -12.30
N LEU A 676 -14.32 9.06 -12.78
CA LEU A 676 -15.69 8.73 -13.21
C LEU A 676 -16.70 8.92 -12.06
N TRP A 677 -16.35 8.44 -10.85
CA TRP A 677 -17.18 8.61 -9.66
C TRP A 677 -17.40 10.07 -9.29
N MET A 678 -16.41 10.91 -9.54
CA MET A 678 -16.48 12.38 -9.34
C MET A 678 -17.08 13.14 -10.54
N GLY A 679 -17.65 12.43 -11.51
CA GLY A 679 -18.28 13.03 -12.67
C GLY A 679 -17.30 13.54 -13.74
N VAL A 680 -16.01 13.18 -13.67
CA VAL A 680 -14.98 13.63 -14.59
C VAL A 680 -14.67 12.54 -15.61
N PRO A 681 -15.03 12.73 -16.89
CA PRO A 681 -14.69 11.79 -17.94
C PRO A 681 -13.18 11.78 -18.19
N THR A 682 -12.67 10.64 -18.64
CA THR A 682 -11.25 10.44 -18.92
C THR A 682 -11.05 10.11 -20.39
N VAL A 683 -10.14 10.79 -21.08
CA VAL A 683 -9.66 10.37 -22.42
C VAL A 683 -8.50 9.41 -22.22
N THR A 684 -8.56 8.21 -22.80
CA THR A 684 -7.54 7.18 -22.67
C THR A 684 -7.06 6.68 -24.03
N LEU A 685 -5.81 6.22 -24.07
CA LEU A 685 -5.21 5.58 -25.24
C LEU A 685 -5.19 4.06 -25.04
N ALA A 686 -6.08 3.33 -25.74
CA ALA A 686 -6.14 1.88 -25.67
C ALA A 686 -5.21 1.23 -26.71
N GLY A 687 -4.35 0.32 -26.24
CA GLY A 687 -3.44 -0.44 -27.09
C GLY A 687 -3.77 -1.94 -27.13
N MET A 688 -2.80 -2.72 -27.65
CA MET A 688 -2.94 -4.18 -27.87
C MET A 688 -2.53 -5.01 -26.65
N SER A 689 -2.07 -4.42 -25.56
CA SER A 689 -1.68 -5.13 -24.34
C SER A 689 -2.59 -4.77 -23.17
N ILE A 690 -2.72 -5.67 -22.20
CA ILE A 690 -3.62 -5.47 -21.03
C ILE A 690 -3.32 -4.20 -20.23
N PRO A 691 -2.06 -3.83 -19.93
CA PRO A 691 -1.77 -2.60 -19.21
C PRO A 691 -2.40 -1.34 -19.83
N THR A 692 -2.59 -1.34 -21.15
CA THR A 692 -3.17 -0.20 -21.89
C THR A 692 -4.71 -0.18 -21.88
N ARG A 693 -5.38 -1.23 -21.42
CA ARG A 693 -6.83 -1.42 -21.57
C ARG A 693 -7.63 -1.15 -20.29
N GLY A 694 -6.95 -0.94 -19.15
CA GLY A 694 -7.61 -0.75 -17.86
C GLY A 694 -8.66 0.34 -17.87
N SER A 695 -8.29 1.57 -18.24
CA SER A 695 -9.22 2.70 -18.31
C SER A 695 -10.29 2.52 -19.39
N ALA A 696 -9.93 1.96 -20.55
CA ALA A 696 -10.88 1.69 -21.63
C ALA A 696 -11.99 0.72 -21.19
N SER A 697 -11.67 -0.26 -20.35
CA SER A 697 -12.68 -1.18 -19.79
C SER A 697 -13.72 -0.43 -18.96
N TRP A 698 -13.28 0.48 -18.10
CA TRP A 698 -14.18 1.27 -17.26
C TRP A 698 -15.05 2.21 -18.09
N LEU A 699 -14.44 2.90 -19.07
CA LEU A 699 -15.17 3.83 -19.96
C LEU A 699 -16.24 3.13 -20.79
N LYS A 700 -15.96 1.95 -21.34
CA LYS A 700 -16.97 1.17 -22.08
C LYS A 700 -18.18 0.81 -21.22
N ARG A 701 -17.97 0.53 -19.93
CA ARG A 701 -19.04 0.12 -19.00
C ARG A 701 -19.97 1.27 -18.57
N VAL A 702 -19.55 2.52 -18.78
CA VAL A 702 -20.34 3.72 -18.45
C VAL A 702 -20.72 4.51 -19.70
N ASP A 703 -20.78 3.85 -20.87
CA ASP A 703 -21.13 4.42 -22.18
C ASP A 703 -20.27 5.63 -22.59
N LEU A 704 -18.97 5.57 -22.24
CA LEU A 704 -17.97 6.54 -22.66
C LEU A 704 -16.96 5.97 -23.68
N GLY A 705 -17.40 5.05 -24.54
CA GLY A 705 -16.59 4.50 -25.63
C GLY A 705 -16.00 5.55 -26.57
N ALA A 706 -16.72 6.66 -26.77
CA ALA A 706 -16.25 7.81 -27.55
C ALA A 706 -14.96 8.46 -27.00
N PHE A 707 -14.63 8.25 -25.73
CA PHE A 707 -13.44 8.82 -25.04
C PHE A 707 -12.20 7.89 -25.16
N ILE A 708 -12.33 6.73 -25.80
CA ILE A 708 -11.25 5.78 -26.02
C ILE A 708 -10.61 6.07 -27.36
N ALA A 709 -9.33 6.44 -27.36
CA ALA A 709 -8.52 6.61 -28.56
C ALA A 709 -7.68 5.37 -28.84
N HIS A 710 -7.34 5.11 -30.10
CA HIS A 710 -6.52 4.01 -30.56
C HIS A 710 -5.13 4.45 -31.07
N ASP A 711 -4.96 5.76 -31.31
CA ASP A 711 -3.67 6.37 -31.61
C ASP A 711 -3.54 7.75 -30.93
N LYS A 712 -2.32 8.30 -30.93
CA LYS A 712 -2.01 9.58 -30.29
C LYS A 712 -2.74 10.76 -30.91
N ASP A 713 -2.95 10.75 -32.23
CA ASP A 713 -3.65 11.84 -32.94
C ASP A 713 -5.14 11.78 -32.62
N GLU A 714 -5.74 10.59 -32.55
CA GLU A 714 -7.12 10.41 -32.12
C GLU A 714 -7.32 10.85 -30.66
N PHE A 715 -6.36 10.59 -29.78
CA PHE A 715 -6.39 11.05 -28.40
C PHE A 715 -6.50 12.59 -28.33
N VAL A 716 -5.65 13.29 -29.07
CA VAL A 716 -5.66 14.77 -29.13
C VAL A 716 -6.99 15.27 -29.71
N ARG A 717 -7.44 14.70 -30.83
CA ARG A 717 -8.74 15.09 -31.44
C ARG A 717 -9.92 14.93 -30.50
N LYS A 718 -10.00 13.81 -29.78
CA LYS A 718 -11.07 13.52 -28.81
C LYS A 718 -11.03 14.45 -27.61
N ALA A 719 -9.86 14.71 -27.05
CA ALA A 719 -9.70 15.66 -25.95
C ALA A 719 -10.14 17.07 -26.29
N ILE A 720 -9.89 17.53 -27.54
CA ILE A 720 -10.30 18.83 -28.04
C ILE A 720 -11.81 18.87 -28.32
N ALA A 721 -12.33 17.88 -29.05
CA ALA A 721 -13.74 17.80 -29.37
C ALA A 721 -14.65 17.84 -28.14
N LEU A 722 -14.25 17.18 -27.07
CA LEU A 722 -14.93 17.24 -25.77
C LEU A 722 -14.81 18.62 -25.09
N ALA A 723 -13.66 19.25 -25.21
CA ALA A 723 -13.41 20.58 -24.64
C ALA A 723 -14.17 21.70 -25.40
N ASP A 724 -14.56 21.45 -26.64
CA ASP A 724 -15.33 22.40 -27.47
C ASP A 724 -16.85 22.25 -27.30
N ASP A 725 -17.34 21.12 -26.74
CA ASP A 725 -18.75 20.83 -26.48
C ASP A 725 -19.05 20.78 -24.97
N LEU A 726 -19.16 21.97 -24.38
CA LEU A 726 -19.42 22.11 -22.94
C LEU A 726 -20.80 21.60 -22.52
N ASP A 727 -21.81 21.61 -23.38
CA ASP A 727 -23.16 21.12 -23.08
C ASP A 727 -23.16 19.59 -22.95
N THR A 728 -22.51 18.90 -23.90
CA THR A 728 -22.30 17.45 -23.80
C THR A 728 -21.46 17.11 -22.58
N LEU A 729 -20.38 17.85 -22.30
CA LEU A 729 -19.50 17.62 -21.17
C LEU A 729 -20.24 17.81 -19.82
N GLN A 730 -21.08 18.85 -19.70
CA GLN A 730 -21.95 19.08 -18.54
C GLN A 730 -22.94 17.92 -18.34
N THR A 731 -23.57 17.44 -19.43
CA THR A 731 -24.50 16.30 -19.40
C THR A 731 -23.81 15.03 -18.95
N VAL A 732 -22.62 14.74 -19.49
CA VAL A 732 -21.80 13.60 -19.07
C VAL A 732 -21.47 13.74 -17.58
N ARG A 733 -20.96 14.89 -17.13
CA ARG A 733 -20.58 15.12 -15.75
C ARG A 733 -21.71 14.87 -14.77
N SER A 734 -22.90 15.42 -15.03
CA SER A 734 -24.05 15.30 -14.13
C SER A 734 -24.60 13.88 -14.03
N GLY A 735 -24.59 13.11 -15.13
CA GLY A 735 -25.13 11.74 -15.20
C GLY A 735 -24.14 10.64 -14.94
N LEU A 736 -22.82 10.93 -14.85
CA LEU A 736 -21.79 9.89 -14.87
C LEU A 736 -21.81 9.01 -13.61
N ARG A 737 -22.10 9.57 -12.44
CA ARG A 737 -22.23 8.79 -11.20
C ARG A 737 -23.39 7.77 -11.26
N GLU A 738 -24.49 8.13 -11.88
CA GLU A 738 -25.64 7.20 -12.09
C GLU A 738 -25.27 6.07 -13.04
N ARG A 739 -24.54 6.37 -14.13
CA ARG A 739 -24.01 5.35 -15.04
C ARG A 739 -23.02 4.42 -14.33
N CYS A 740 -22.17 4.96 -13.45
CA CYS A 740 -21.29 4.16 -12.62
C CYS A 740 -22.12 3.18 -11.76
N LEU A 741 -23.13 3.69 -11.05
CA LEU A 741 -23.99 2.87 -10.19
C LEU A 741 -24.78 1.81 -10.96
N ALA A 742 -25.06 2.00 -12.24
CA ALA A 742 -25.72 1.02 -13.09
C ALA A 742 -24.78 -0.06 -13.63
N SER A 743 -23.46 0.11 -13.50
CA SER A 743 -22.47 -0.78 -14.13
C SER A 743 -21.93 -1.83 -13.15
N ALA A 744 -21.62 -3.03 -13.66
CA ALA A 744 -21.16 -4.19 -12.88
C ALA A 744 -20.00 -3.93 -11.92
N PRO A 745 -18.99 -3.10 -12.23
CA PRO A 745 -17.91 -2.82 -11.27
C PRO A 745 -18.38 -2.17 -9.97
N PHE A 746 -19.49 -1.45 -9.97
CA PHE A 746 -20.03 -0.79 -8.77
C PHE A 746 -21.01 -1.69 -7.99
N HIS A 747 -21.12 -2.97 -8.40
CA HIS A 747 -21.90 -4.02 -7.76
C HIS A 747 -20.98 -5.16 -7.29
N PRO A 748 -20.37 -5.05 -6.09
CA PRO A 748 -19.44 -6.07 -5.59
C PRO A 748 -20.07 -7.47 -5.48
N ASP A 749 -21.37 -7.55 -5.23
CA ASP A 749 -22.15 -8.79 -5.22
C ASP A 749 -22.13 -9.50 -6.59
N VAL A 750 -22.32 -8.76 -7.70
CA VAL A 750 -22.27 -9.29 -9.05
C VAL A 750 -20.88 -9.85 -9.38
N VAL A 751 -19.82 -9.14 -8.98
CA VAL A 751 -18.43 -9.62 -9.19
C VAL A 751 -18.15 -10.84 -8.33
N ALA A 752 -18.58 -10.83 -7.06
CA ALA A 752 -18.40 -11.94 -6.13
C ALA A 752 -19.16 -13.19 -6.61
N GLN A 753 -20.37 -13.03 -7.09
CA GLN A 753 -21.16 -14.12 -7.67
C GLN A 753 -20.48 -14.69 -8.94
N GLY A 754 -19.99 -13.82 -9.83
CA GLY A 754 -19.21 -14.24 -11.00
C GLY A 754 -17.96 -15.03 -10.61
N LEU A 755 -17.24 -14.59 -9.57
CA LEU A 755 -16.09 -15.31 -9.04
C LEU A 755 -16.50 -16.67 -8.43
N SER A 756 -17.59 -16.74 -7.65
CA SER A 756 -18.10 -17.99 -7.09
C SER A 756 -18.45 -19.02 -8.18
N VAL A 757 -19.13 -18.56 -9.24
CA VAL A 757 -19.43 -19.38 -10.44
C VAL A 757 -18.13 -19.86 -11.11
N ALA A 758 -17.16 -18.97 -11.32
CA ALA A 758 -15.87 -19.30 -11.90
C ALA A 758 -15.15 -20.39 -11.09
N LEU A 759 -15.05 -20.21 -9.77
CA LEU A 759 -14.41 -21.16 -8.86
C LEU A 759 -15.06 -22.54 -8.95
N ARG A 760 -16.39 -22.62 -8.98
CA ARG A 760 -17.13 -23.87 -9.08
C ARG A 760 -16.93 -24.55 -10.46
N MET A 761 -16.93 -23.79 -11.54
CA MET A 761 -16.69 -24.30 -12.89
C MET A 761 -15.26 -24.87 -13.03
N MET A 762 -14.26 -24.13 -12.56
CA MET A 762 -12.87 -24.59 -12.53
C MET A 762 -12.72 -25.88 -11.73
N TRP A 763 -13.38 -25.98 -10.58
CA TRP A 763 -13.33 -27.14 -9.71
C TRP A 763 -13.99 -28.37 -10.34
N ARG A 764 -15.17 -28.21 -10.93
CA ARG A 764 -15.89 -29.30 -11.64
C ARG A 764 -15.04 -29.88 -12.77
N ARG A 765 -14.36 -29.02 -13.57
CA ARG A 765 -13.46 -29.47 -14.63
C ARG A 765 -12.28 -30.29 -14.08
N TRP A 766 -11.69 -29.81 -13.00
CA TRP A 766 -10.58 -30.54 -12.36
C TRP A 766 -11.04 -31.89 -11.81
N CYS A 767 -12.22 -31.97 -11.19
CA CYS A 767 -12.81 -33.24 -10.70
C CYS A 767 -13.05 -34.24 -11.84
N ALA A 768 -13.51 -33.75 -12.99
CA ALA A 768 -13.72 -34.54 -14.21
C ALA A 768 -12.39 -34.97 -14.88
N GLY A 769 -11.25 -34.44 -14.44
CA GLY A 769 -9.94 -34.72 -15.06
C GLY A 769 -9.71 -33.97 -16.37
N GLU A 770 -10.51 -32.94 -16.65
CA GLU A 770 -10.43 -32.12 -17.86
C GLU A 770 -9.30 -31.06 -17.75
N ALA A 771 -8.67 -30.75 -18.88
CA ALA A 771 -7.69 -29.68 -18.95
C ALA A 771 -8.34 -28.30 -18.76
N PRO A 772 -7.62 -27.30 -18.19
CA PRO A 772 -8.09 -25.91 -18.17
C PRO A 772 -8.40 -25.37 -19.57
N VAL A 773 -9.49 -24.61 -19.68
CA VAL A 773 -9.89 -23.89 -20.91
C VAL A 773 -10.36 -22.48 -20.53
N SER A 774 -10.30 -21.53 -21.47
CA SER A 774 -10.91 -20.22 -21.28
C SER A 774 -12.43 -20.33 -21.34
N PHE A 775 -13.14 -19.56 -20.49
CA PHE A 775 -14.61 -19.53 -20.45
C PHE A 775 -15.13 -18.24 -19.83
N ASP A 776 -16.44 -17.99 -20.03
CA ASP A 776 -17.17 -16.88 -19.43
C ASP A 776 -17.93 -17.34 -18.19
N ALA A 777 -17.66 -16.72 -17.04
CA ALA A 777 -18.32 -16.98 -15.77
C ALA A 777 -19.46 -15.98 -15.54
N VAL A 778 -20.57 -16.16 -16.28
CA VAL A 778 -21.76 -15.32 -16.16
C VAL A 778 -22.77 -16.00 -15.24
N PRO A 779 -23.32 -15.30 -14.21
CA PRO A 779 -24.39 -15.84 -13.38
C PRO A 779 -25.63 -16.21 -14.19
N PRO A 780 -26.37 -17.29 -13.82
CA PRO A 780 -27.52 -17.78 -14.60
C PRO A 780 -28.60 -16.73 -14.91
N ASP A 781 -28.83 -15.80 -13.97
CA ASP A 781 -29.87 -14.77 -14.10
C ASP A 781 -29.54 -13.66 -15.11
N GLN A 782 -28.26 -13.53 -15.50
CA GLN A 782 -27.81 -12.53 -16.48
C GLN A 782 -27.66 -13.11 -17.90
N SER A 783 -27.66 -14.43 -18.02
CA SER A 783 -27.53 -15.10 -19.34
C SER A 783 -28.73 -14.89 -20.27
N THR A 784 -29.91 -14.54 -19.73
CA THR A 784 -31.13 -14.28 -20.50
C THR A 784 -31.22 -12.85 -21.04
N SER A 785 -30.56 -11.85 -20.40
CA SER A 785 -30.56 -10.48 -20.93
C SER A 785 -29.47 -10.22 -21.98
N ALA A 786 -28.32 -10.87 -21.87
CA ALA A 786 -27.21 -10.74 -22.81
C ALA A 786 -27.52 -11.38 -24.19
N LEU A 787 -28.38 -12.42 -24.25
CA LEU A 787 -28.86 -13.03 -25.49
C LEU A 787 -29.89 -12.14 -26.23
N ALA A 788 -30.61 -11.28 -25.49
CA ALA A 788 -31.60 -10.36 -26.11
C ALA A 788 -30.90 -9.16 -26.79
N GLU A 789 -29.74 -8.72 -26.30
CA GLU A 789 -28.98 -7.61 -26.90
C GLU A 789 -28.16 -8.04 -28.13
N GLN A 790 -27.73 -9.30 -28.23
CA GLN A 790 -27.01 -9.84 -29.39
C GLN A 790 -27.93 -10.16 -30.61
N THR A 791 -29.22 -10.22 -30.39
CA THR A 791 -30.21 -10.46 -31.50
C THR A 791 -30.85 -9.16 -32.00
N ALA A 792 -30.54 -8.00 -31.42
CA ALA A 792 -31.09 -6.69 -31.77
C ALA A 792 -30.05 -5.69 -32.37
N GLY A 793 -28.86 -6.15 -32.71
CA GLY A 793 -27.80 -5.31 -33.30
C GLY A 793 -27.43 -5.73 -34.73
#